data_1c5303ca23abd9f05c793875b2ecf125
#
_entry.id   1c5303ca23abd9f05c793875b2ecf125
#
_cell.length_a   1.000
_cell.length_b   1.000
_cell.length_c   1.000
_cell.angle_alpha   90.00
_cell.angle_beta   90.00
_cell.angle_gamma   90.00
#
_symmetry.space_group_name_H-M   'P 1'
#
loop_
_entity.id
_entity.type
_entity.pdbx_description
1 polymer ?
#
loop_
_entity_poly.entity_id
_entity_poly.type
_entity_poly.pdbx_seq_one_letter_code
_entity_poly.pdbx_strand_id
1 'polypeptide(L)'
;MNKKIRVIARGSRLSRLQVEEVFKNFPELAYEIKYLESYGDKNQQISLLNGEAPADIFTRELDDAIRQGDADIAIHSAKDLPYPLPEDIEVIALFPAFDTTDSLVSRDHKKLAELPAGSIIGTSSPLRKKGLSELRPDLTIKGIRGCIEERVQQVKDGKYDAAIVATCALKRLGMEDEIAEVLPFPTHPLQGFRAVTALKESAAIRNTGGTKVPADLQSDGKQAISSQALKQAFASKSILDKQGTVSLVGFGPGDPDLLTIKAAKAIDAADIIFYDDLIDDSYLADKKAEKIYVGKRAGYHHKEQADINRLLLEAAREGKNVVRLKGGDPMIFAHGSEEIEYLESNLIKVNVIPGITTASALAASQKISLTHRDFSSSVALVSGHTPQPVTPDAETLVYYMGAKQLQTIATQLIDKEGWAFNTPVLLTYNVSRPDEQTFETTLWNLRNGEMQNLPTPLIALIGYVAGLKHHQASDIKPTLYTGTLPAIEKRKADYTYTPLIEINYEIDYEDGLEDIEKCPVSKEWYDGVWADGLEDYSDISYLLFTSQYAVKGFMRVIEYTYYQTYPNEDLKVISIGKTTTEALHKAGFKDVIQVDEDNRYGVIEWFKKERPKFLEQHPIEIEHGEEYEEIPAVLYPCSSLSPDDIPEALFALRYNVTKWTVYNNELPKNPRRVNLNHFKRIVFTSPSTIDNFIKLYGKLPENTQFITRGPITQAHLEEVLNK
;
A
#
# COMPACT_ATOMS: atom_id res chain seq x y z
N MET A 1 -53.64 -10.72 -2.41
CA MET A 1 -52.84 -11.78 -3.03
C MET A 1 -53.54 -13.13 -2.79
N ASN A 2 -53.91 -13.85 -3.83
CA ASN A 2 -54.58 -15.18 -3.69
C ASN A 2 -53.56 -16.34 -3.47
N LYS A 3 -52.27 -16.06 -3.45
CA LYS A 3 -51.20 -17.06 -3.34
C LYS A 3 -50.49 -16.92 -1.97
N LYS A 4 -50.22 -18.06 -1.32
CA LYS A 4 -49.42 -18.07 -0.06
C LYS A 4 -47.97 -17.69 -0.38
N ILE A 5 -47.40 -16.82 0.46
CA ILE A 5 -45.98 -16.46 0.40
C ILE A 5 -45.16 -17.61 0.98
N ARG A 6 -44.19 -18.13 0.23
CA ARG A 6 -43.27 -19.15 0.72
C ARG A 6 -42.11 -18.44 1.45
N VAL A 7 -42.01 -18.72 2.75
CA VAL A 7 -41.07 -18.08 3.66
C VAL A 7 -40.00 -19.05 4.06
N ILE A 8 -38.77 -18.60 4.11
CA ILE A 8 -37.67 -19.33 4.72
C ILE A 8 -37.05 -18.53 5.87
N ALA A 9 -36.68 -19.24 6.97
CA ALA A 9 -36.00 -18.62 8.09
C ALA A 9 -35.13 -19.65 8.83
N ARG A 10 -34.26 -19.19 9.73
CA ARG A 10 -33.47 -20.06 10.60
C ARG A 10 -34.36 -20.79 11.62
N GLY A 11 -33.91 -21.98 12.03
CA GLY A 11 -34.70 -22.85 12.88
C GLY A 11 -34.78 -22.48 14.38
N SER A 12 -33.98 -21.50 14.84
CA SER A 12 -33.96 -21.10 16.26
C SER A 12 -35.33 -20.56 16.74
N ARG A 13 -35.63 -20.72 18.03
CA ARG A 13 -36.88 -20.19 18.62
C ARG A 13 -36.99 -18.67 18.41
N LEU A 14 -35.89 -17.93 18.56
CA LEU A 14 -35.85 -16.48 18.28
C LEU A 14 -36.27 -16.16 16.83
N SER A 15 -35.76 -16.89 15.86
CA SER A 15 -36.10 -16.67 14.44
C SER A 15 -37.57 -16.97 14.16
N ARG A 16 -38.14 -18.02 14.79
CA ARG A 16 -39.58 -18.34 14.68
C ARG A 16 -40.44 -17.18 15.19
N LEU A 17 -40.12 -16.65 16.37
CA LEU A 17 -40.81 -15.49 16.95
C LEU A 17 -40.68 -14.24 16.03
N GLN A 18 -39.56 -14.03 15.41
CA GLN A 18 -39.36 -12.92 14.46
C GLN A 18 -40.26 -13.05 13.23
N VAL A 19 -40.45 -14.25 12.68
CA VAL A 19 -41.39 -14.51 11.60
C VAL A 19 -42.83 -14.22 12.02
N GLU A 20 -43.24 -14.74 13.19
CA GLU A 20 -44.56 -14.49 13.74
C GLU A 20 -44.81 -12.98 13.97
N GLU A 21 -43.84 -12.24 14.50
CA GLU A 21 -43.94 -10.79 14.67
C GLU A 21 -44.13 -10.07 13.32
N VAL A 22 -43.45 -10.49 12.26
CA VAL A 22 -43.60 -9.89 10.94
C VAL A 22 -45.03 -10.10 10.45
N PHE A 23 -45.51 -11.33 10.40
CA PHE A 23 -46.84 -11.65 9.86
C PHE A 23 -47.99 -11.24 10.77
N LYS A 24 -47.78 -11.08 12.09
CA LYS A 24 -48.78 -10.48 13.00
C LYS A 24 -49.17 -9.05 12.56
N ASN A 25 -48.29 -8.33 11.89
CA ASN A 25 -48.57 -7.00 11.35
C ASN A 25 -49.28 -7.03 10.00
N PHE A 26 -49.46 -8.24 9.38
CA PHE A 26 -50.03 -8.45 8.06
C PHE A 26 -50.97 -9.68 8.06
N PRO A 27 -52.04 -9.64 8.89
CA PRO A 27 -52.95 -10.80 9.03
C PRO A 27 -53.65 -11.19 7.73
N GLU A 28 -53.67 -10.29 6.73
CA GLU A 28 -54.23 -10.51 5.41
C GLU A 28 -53.29 -11.32 4.49
N LEU A 29 -52.02 -11.48 4.84
CA LEU A 29 -51.07 -12.21 4.02
C LEU A 29 -51.03 -13.69 4.45
N ALA A 30 -51.45 -14.56 3.57
CA ALA A 30 -51.29 -16.00 3.78
C ALA A 30 -49.84 -16.42 3.46
N TYR A 31 -49.24 -17.22 4.32
CA TYR A 31 -47.89 -17.72 4.15
C TYR A 31 -47.74 -19.18 4.53
N GLU A 32 -46.68 -19.79 4.02
CA GLU A 32 -46.19 -21.10 4.48
C GLU A 32 -44.69 -20.95 4.76
N ILE A 33 -44.17 -21.61 5.79
CA ILE A 33 -42.80 -21.43 6.27
C ILE A 33 -42.05 -22.74 6.30
N LYS A 34 -40.78 -22.68 5.86
CA LYS A 34 -39.76 -23.71 6.04
C LYS A 34 -38.62 -23.15 6.89
N TYR A 35 -38.13 -23.93 7.81
CA TYR A 35 -36.99 -23.57 8.67
C TYR A 35 -35.76 -24.37 8.24
N LEU A 36 -34.59 -23.69 8.18
CA LEU A 36 -33.29 -24.29 7.87
C LEU A 36 -32.29 -23.98 8.99
N GLU A 37 -31.29 -24.83 9.08
CA GLU A 37 -30.07 -24.52 9.83
C GLU A 37 -29.06 -23.86 8.92
N SER A 38 -28.59 -22.67 9.30
CA SER A 38 -27.54 -21.97 8.57
C SER A 38 -26.17 -22.64 8.73
N TYR A 39 -25.23 -22.28 7.85
CA TYR A 39 -23.85 -22.71 7.98
C TYR A 39 -23.26 -22.39 9.36
N GLY A 40 -23.61 -21.22 9.90
CA GLY A 40 -23.17 -20.82 11.23
C GLY A 40 -23.81 -21.58 12.38
N ASP A 41 -25.02 -22.11 12.20
CA ASP A 41 -25.68 -22.97 13.18
C ASP A 41 -25.02 -24.35 13.23
N LYS A 42 -24.62 -24.90 12.09
CA LYS A 42 -23.93 -26.18 11.93
C LYS A 42 -22.47 -26.14 12.36
N ASN A 43 -21.80 -24.98 12.19
CA ASN A 43 -20.36 -24.81 12.41
C ASN A 43 -20.07 -23.90 13.60
N GLN A 44 -20.50 -24.30 14.78
CA GLN A 44 -20.34 -23.50 16.02
C GLN A 44 -18.88 -23.33 16.47
N GLN A 45 -17.92 -24.10 15.93
CA GLN A 45 -16.50 -23.98 16.20
C GLN A 45 -15.87 -22.74 15.56
N ILE A 46 -16.51 -22.16 14.51
CA ILE A 46 -15.97 -20.97 13.85
C ILE A 46 -16.15 -19.76 14.76
N SER A 47 -15.04 -19.06 15.03
CA SER A 47 -15.06 -17.86 15.84
C SER A 47 -15.68 -16.69 15.08
N LEU A 48 -16.65 -16.01 15.71
CA LEU A 48 -17.21 -14.75 15.21
C LEU A 48 -16.45 -13.51 15.73
N LEU A 49 -15.52 -13.72 16.68
CA LEU A 49 -14.80 -12.65 17.36
C LEU A 49 -13.53 -12.24 16.62
N ASN A 50 -12.94 -13.15 15.83
CA ASN A 50 -11.61 -12.99 15.25
C ASN A 50 -11.66 -12.63 13.74
N GLY A 51 -12.85 -12.37 13.17
CA GLY A 51 -13.00 -12.06 11.74
C GLY A 51 -12.82 -13.25 10.79
N GLU A 52 -12.79 -14.49 11.30
CA GLU A 52 -12.60 -15.71 10.50
C GLU A 52 -13.90 -16.20 9.83
N ALA A 53 -15.05 -15.73 10.33
CA ALA A 53 -16.35 -16.16 9.84
C ALA A 53 -16.68 -15.47 8.50
N PRO A 54 -17.18 -16.23 7.50
CA PRO A 54 -17.71 -15.64 6.27
C PRO A 54 -18.85 -14.65 6.57
N ALA A 55 -18.97 -13.58 5.79
CA ALA A 55 -20.00 -12.54 5.98
C ALA A 55 -21.43 -13.11 5.87
N ASP A 56 -21.63 -14.11 5.04
CA ASP A 56 -22.91 -14.78 4.77
C ASP A 56 -23.19 -16.00 5.65
N ILE A 57 -22.44 -16.16 6.77
CA ILE A 57 -22.49 -17.35 7.64
C ILE A 57 -23.90 -17.72 8.14
N PHE A 58 -24.80 -16.75 8.20
CA PHE A 58 -26.19 -16.94 8.67
C PHE A 58 -27.24 -16.80 7.57
N THR A 59 -26.87 -16.45 6.34
CA THR A 59 -27.82 -16.15 5.26
C THR A 59 -27.70 -17.07 4.05
N ARG A 60 -26.53 -17.68 3.81
CA ARG A 60 -26.18 -18.46 2.62
C ARG A 60 -27.26 -19.47 2.21
N GLU A 61 -27.63 -20.36 3.10
CA GLU A 61 -28.61 -21.41 2.80
C GLU A 61 -30.02 -20.86 2.57
N LEU A 62 -30.34 -19.71 3.19
CA LEU A 62 -31.61 -19.03 2.98
C LEU A 62 -31.64 -18.36 1.61
N ASP A 63 -30.54 -17.69 1.24
CA ASP A 63 -30.38 -17.07 -0.09
C ASP A 63 -30.41 -18.12 -1.21
N ASP A 64 -29.77 -19.29 -0.99
CA ASP A 64 -29.80 -20.41 -1.93
C ASP A 64 -31.21 -20.98 -2.12
N ALA A 65 -32.00 -21.07 -1.07
CA ALA A 65 -33.38 -21.52 -1.15
C ALA A 65 -34.25 -20.53 -1.96
N ILE A 66 -33.98 -19.22 -1.86
CA ILE A 66 -34.64 -18.21 -2.69
C ILE A 66 -34.21 -18.37 -4.16
N ARG A 67 -32.92 -18.54 -4.46
CA ARG A 67 -32.36 -18.76 -5.81
C ARG A 67 -32.94 -20.00 -6.48
N GLN A 68 -33.13 -21.06 -5.72
CA GLN A 68 -33.72 -22.32 -6.22
C GLN A 68 -35.23 -22.27 -6.38
N GLY A 69 -35.88 -21.18 -5.96
CA GLY A 69 -37.31 -21.01 -6.01
C GLY A 69 -38.06 -21.85 -4.98
N ASP A 70 -37.42 -22.34 -3.95
CA ASP A 70 -38.03 -23.04 -2.80
C ASP A 70 -38.71 -22.07 -1.84
N ALA A 71 -38.31 -20.81 -1.83
CA ALA A 71 -38.93 -19.73 -1.09
C ALA A 71 -39.07 -18.47 -1.94
N ASP A 72 -40.03 -17.62 -1.61
CA ASP A 72 -40.21 -16.30 -2.23
C ASP A 72 -39.42 -15.22 -1.42
N ILE A 73 -39.31 -15.42 -0.10
CA ILE A 73 -38.62 -14.49 0.83
C ILE A 73 -37.88 -15.24 1.91
N ALA A 74 -36.84 -14.57 2.45
CA ALA A 74 -36.25 -14.97 3.74
C ALA A 74 -36.45 -13.87 4.79
N ILE A 75 -36.58 -14.28 6.07
CA ILE A 75 -36.68 -13.35 7.19
C ILE A 75 -35.46 -13.52 8.09
N HIS A 76 -34.82 -12.37 8.36
CA HIS A 76 -33.55 -12.31 9.11
C HIS A 76 -33.60 -11.33 10.27
N SER A 77 -32.77 -11.57 11.30
CA SER A 77 -32.26 -10.46 12.12
C SER A 77 -31.43 -9.56 11.21
N ALA A 78 -31.80 -8.30 11.04
CA ALA A 78 -31.17 -7.44 10.04
C ALA A 78 -29.65 -7.26 10.21
N LYS A 79 -29.14 -7.32 11.45
CA LYS A 79 -27.72 -7.28 11.76
C LYS A 79 -26.90 -8.50 11.29
N ASP A 80 -27.56 -9.59 10.89
CA ASP A 80 -26.94 -10.81 10.41
C ASP A 80 -26.79 -10.80 8.86
N LEU A 81 -27.31 -9.77 8.17
CA LEU A 81 -27.13 -9.58 6.74
C LEU A 81 -25.68 -9.31 6.37
N PRO A 82 -25.14 -9.90 5.29
CA PRO A 82 -23.79 -9.62 4.83
C PRO A 82 -23.68 -8.23 4.19
N TYR A 83 -22.50 -7.64 4.22
CA TYR A 83 -22.15 -6.48 3.40
C TYR A 83 -20.89 -6.77 2.59
N PRO A 84 -20.92 -6.55 1.27
CA PRO A 84 -22.09 -6.25 0.46
C PRO A 84 -23.08 -7.40 0.43
N LEU A 85 -24.37 -7.09 0.18
CA LEU A 85 -25.36 -8.13 -0.13
C LEU A 85 -24.99 -8.85 -1.43
N PRO A 86 -25.35 -10.14 -1.59
CA PRO A 86 -25.23 -10.82 -2.87
C PRO A 86 -25.92 -10.01 -4.00
N GLU A 87 -25.31 -9.96 -5.19
CA GLU A 87 -25.80 -9.12 -6.30
C GLU A 87 -27.24 -9.40 -6.72
N ASP A 88 -27.68 -10.64 -6.54
CA ASP A 88 -29.01 -11.12 -6.93
C ASP A 88 -30.05 -11.02 -5.82
N ILE A 89 -29.64 -10.71 -4.58
CA ILE A 89 -30.54 -10.57 -3.42
C ILE A 89 -30.76 -9.09 -3.10
N GLU A 90 -31.98 -8.76 -2.71
CA GLU A 90 -32.31 -7.41 -2.23
C GLU A 90 -33.13 -7.47 -0.91
N VAL A 91 -32.98 -6.45 -0.10
CA VAL A 91 -33.87 -6.24 1.06
C VAL A 91 -35.14 -5.56 0.55
N ILE A 92 -36.27 -6.21 0.75
CA ILE A 92 -37.58 -5.70 0.29
C ILE A 92 -38.41 -5.05 1.40
N ALA A 93 -38.09 -5.35 2.67
CA ALA A 93 -38.71 -4.69 3.81
C ALA A 93 -37.77 -4.70 5.02
N LEU A 94 -37.88 -3.65 5.84
CA LEU A 94 -37.18 -3.49 7.10
C LEU A 94 -38.16 -3.07 8.20
N PHE A 95 -38.18 -3.79 9.29
CA PHE A 95 -39.06 -3.52 10.43
C PHE A 95 -38.25 -3.03 11.63
N PRO A 96 -38.72 -1.94 12.30
CA PRO A 96 -37.95 -1.32 13.36
C PRO A 96 -37.80 -2.22 14.58
N ALA A 97 -36.71 -2.03 15.31
CA ALA A 97 -36.51 -2.63 16.62
C ALA A 97 -37.40 -1.93 17.66
N PHE A 98 -37.85 -2.68 18.68
CA PHE A 98 -38.45 -2.07 19.85
C PHE A 98 -37.44 -1.85 21.00
N ASP A 99 -36.27 -2.47 20.89
CA ASP A 99 -35.14 -2.30 21.79
C ASP A 99 -33.85 -2.58 21.04
N THR A 100 -32.89 -1.65 21.08
CA THR A 100 -31.59 -1.76 20.40
C THR A 100 -30.43 -2.00 21.36
N THR A 101 -30.69 -2.04 22.67
CA THR A 101 -29.66 -2.15 23.71
C THR A 101 -29.09 -3.56 23.83
N ASP A 102 -27.96 -3.67 24.52
CA ASP A 102 -27.39 -4.92 24.97
C ASP A 102 -27.54 -5.09 26.48
N SER A 103 -27.74 -6.30 26.91
CA SER A 103 -27.87 -6.65 28.32
C SER A 103 -26.79 -7.61 28.79
N LEU A 104 -26.33 -7.41 29.98
CA LEU A 104 -25.52 -8.36 30.72
C LEU A 104 -26.44 -9.42 31.33
N VAL A 105 -26.15 -10.68 31.06
CA VAL A 105 -26.69 -11.84 31.77
C VAL A 105 -25.56 -12.39 32.61
N SER A 106 -25.69 -12.38 33.90
CA SER A 106 -24.63 -12.81 34.82
C SER A 106 -25.17 -13.81 35.88
N ARG A 107 -24.26 -14.61 36.39
CA ARG A 107 -24.57 -15.48 37.52
C ARG A 107 -24.89 -14.63 38.75
N ASP A 108 -25.90 -14.99 39.47
CA ASP A 108 -26.38 -14.29 40.65
C ASP A 108 -26.85 -12.84 40.39
N HIS A 109 -27.21 -12.51 39.15
CA HIS A 109 -27.69 -11.18 38.74
C HIS A 109 -26.72 -10.02 39.08
N LYS A 110 -25.41 -10.30 39.17
CA LYS A 110 -24.39 -9.26 39.40
C LYS A 110 -24.29 -8.27 38.22
N LYS A 111 -24.27 -7.00 38.58
CA LYS A 111 -23.99 -5.93 37.57
C LYS A 111 -22.54 -5.97 37.11
N LEU A 112 -22.24 -5.32 36.01
CA LEU A 112 -20.90 -5.26 35.42
C LEU A 112 -19.83 -4.76 36.40
N ALA A 113 -20.16 -3.74 37.20
CA ALA A 113 -19.27 -3.20 38.22
C ALA A 113 -18.99 -4.17 39.39
N GLU A 114 -19.90 -5.13 39.66
CA GLU A 114 -19.81 -6.09 40.76
C GLU A 114 -19.05 -7.38 40.40
N LEU A 115 -18.73 -7.55 39.10
CA LEU A 115 -17.95 -8.71 38.65
C LEU A 115 -16.50 -8.60 39.11
N PRO A 116 -15.91 -9.66 39.69
CA PRO A 116 -14.49 -9.68 40.05
C PRO A 116 -13.56 -9.43 38.84
N ALA A 117 -12.39 -8.87 39.08
CA ALA A 117 -11.35 -8.77 38.07
C ALA A 117 -10.99 -10.17 37.55
N GLY A 118 -10.76 -10.27 36.23
CA GLY A 118 -10.48 -11.55 35.57
C GLY A 118 -11.71 -12.38 35.23
N SER A 119 -12.94 -11.96 35.61
CA SER A 119 -14.16 -12.67 35.25
C SER A 119 -14.29 -12.89 33.75
N ILE A 120 -14.77 -14.05 33.34
CA ILE A 120 -14.88 -14.47 31.94
C ILE A 120 -16.25 -14.06 31.40
N ILE A 121 -16.23 -13.15 30.41
CA ILE A 121 -17.43 -12.63 29.74
C ILE A 121 -17.56 -13.20 28.32
N GLY A 122 -18.72 -13.86 28.07
CA GLY A 122 -19.05 -14.43 26.78
C GLY A 122 -19.62 -13.41 25.81
N THR A 123 -18.98 -13.20 24.64
CA THR A 123 -19.56 -12.46 23.51
C THR A 123 -19.03 -12.98 22.21
N SER A 124 -19.85 -12.86 21.14
CA SER A 124 -19.43 -13.18 19.76
C SER A 124 -19.36 -11.93 18.86
N SER A 125 -19.43 -10.74 19.46
CA SER A 125 -19.45 -9.47 18.72
C SER A 125 -18.18 -8.66 19.00
N PRO A 126 -17.40 -8.31 17.95
CA PRO A 126 -16.24 -7.41 18.11
C PRO A 126 -16.62 -6.05 18.71
N LEU A 127 -17.79 -5.50 18.34
CA LEU A 127 -18.28 -4.23 18.87
C LEU A 127 -18.53 -4.31 20.38
N ARG A 128 -19.18 -5.39 20.86
CA ARG A 128 -19.38 -5.63 22.29
C ARG A 128 -18.07 -5.83 23.03
N LYS A 129 -17.12 -6.56 22.41
CA LYS A 129 -15.76 -6.72 22.95
C LYS A 129 -15.09 -5.37 23.15
N LYS A 130 -15.14 -4.49 22.15
CA LYS A 130 -14.57 -3.13 22.24
C LYS A 130 -15.21 -2.35 23.38
N GLY A 131 -16.53 -2.20 23.41
CA GLY A 131 -17.24 -1.46 24.45
C GLY A 131 -16.98 -1.98 25.86
N LEU A 132 -16.91 -3.31 26.02
CA LEU A 132 -16.59 -3.92 27.32
C LEU A 132 -15.13 -3.64 27.73
N SER A 133 -14.18 -3.75 26.82
CA SER A 133 -12.76 -3.50 27.11
C SER A 133 -12.48 -2.04 27.48
N GLU A 134 -13.27 -1.10 26.96
CA GLU A 134 -13.19 0.33 27.33
C GLU A 134 -13.73 0.59 28.75
N LEU A 135 -14.80 -0.11 29.14
CA LEU A 135 -15.42 0.03 30.48
C LEU A 135 -14.68 -0.76 31.56
N ARG A 136 -14.25 -1.97 31.26
CA ARG A 136 -13.68 -2.94 32.20
C ARG A 136 -12.52 -3.72 31.53
N PRO A 137 -11.35 -3.08 31.35
CA PRO A 137 -10.18 -3.70 30.71
C PRO A 137 -9.60 -4.88 31.52
N ASP A 138 -9.97 -5.01 32.76
CA ASP A 138 -9.58 -6.07 33.70
C ASP A 138 -10.35 -7.40 33.51
N LEU A 139 -11.37 -7.42 32.64
CA LEU A 139 -12.18 -8.64 32.40
C LEU A 139 -11.61 -9.46 31.24
N THR A 140 -11.83 -10.76 31.27
CA THR A 140 -11.44 -11.70 30.23
C THR A 140 -12.59 -11.94 29.26
N ILE A 141 -12.40 -11.60 27.97
CA ILE A 141 -13.45 -11.75 26.96
C ILE A 141 -13.22 -13.02 26.15
N LYS A 142 -14.20 -13.90 26.08
CA LYS A 142 -14.17 -15.13 25.28
C LYS A 142 -15.36 -15.24 24.34
N GLY A 143 -15.14 -15.90 23.18
CA GLY A 143 -16.21 -16.20 22.24
C GLY A 143 -17.25 -17.13 22.84
N ILE A 144 -18.55 -16.82 22.66
CA ILE A 144 -19.68 -17.69 23.08
C ILE A 144 -20.55 -18.01 21.87
N ARG A 145 -20.88 -19.26 21.67
CA ARG A 145 -21.70 -19.77 20.56
C ARG A 145 -22.98 -20.42 21.09
N GLY A 146 -23.90 -20.74 20.20
CA GLY A 146 -25.21 -21.32 20.50
C GLY A 146 -26.35 -20.30 20.38
N CYS A 147 -27.60 -20.79 20.50
CA CYS A 147 -28.78 -19.94 20.58
C CYS A 147 -28.78 -19.12 21.89
N ILE A 148 -29.70 -18.18 22.03
CA ILE A 148 -29.73 -17.28 23.21
C ILE A 148 -29.91 -18.06 24.49
N GLU A 149 -30.83 -19.03 24.50
CA GLU A 149 -31.12 -19.89 25.61
C GLU A 149 -29.89 -20.71 26.05
N GLU A 150 -29.15 -21.26 25.07
CA GLU A 150 -27.92 -22.00 25.33
C GLU A 150 -26.82 -21.09 25.91
N ARG A 151 -26.72 -19.84 25.47
CA ARG A 151 -25.75 -18.88 26.03
C ARG A 151 -26.09 -18.53 27.48
N VAL A 152 -27.35 -18.32 27.80
CA VAL A 152 -27.81 -18.09 29.16
C VAL A 152 -27.53 -19.33 30.03
N GLN A 153 -27.75 -20.52 29.46
CA GLN A 153 -27.47 -21.77 30.19
C GLN A 153 -25.97 -21.94 30.47
N GLN A 154 -25.08 -21.59 29.49
CA GLN A 154 -23.63 -21.63 29.69
C GLN A 154 -23.16 -20.71 30.83
N VAL A 155 -23.84 -19.58 31.07
CA VAL A 155 -23.58 -18.71 32.21
C VAL A 155 -24.04 -19.39 33.51
N LYS A 156 -25.25 -19.98 33.53
CA LYS A 156 -25.77 -20.71 34.68
C LYS A 156 -24.88 -21.90 35.03
N ASP A 157 -24.38 -22.62 34.07
CA ASP A 157 -23.46 -23.75 34.22
C ASP A 157 -22.04 -23.35 34.66
N GLY A 158 -21.73 -22.05 34.73
CA GLY A 158 -20.45 -21.55 35.18
C GLY A 158 -19.31 -21.64 34.15
N LYS A 159 -19.62 -21.87 32.87
CA LYS A 159 -18.60 -21.76 31.79
C LYS A 159 -18.15 -20.33 31.56
N TYR A 160 -19.04 -19.37 31.82
CA TYR A 160 -18.82 -17.95 31.80
C TYR A 160 -19.38 -17.35 33.09
N ASP A 161 -18.74 -16.28 33.58
CA ASP A 161 -19.28 -15.53 34.72
C ASP A 161 -20.45 -14.64 34.29
N ALA A 162 -20.41 -14.17 33.03
CA ALA A 162 -21.52 -13.46 32.41
C ALA A 162 -21.44 -13.57 30.85
N ALA A 163 -22.53 -13.18 30.19
CA ALA A 163 -22.59 -13.05 28.73
C ALA A 163 -23.31 -11.76 28.33
N ILE A 164 -22.92 -11.20 27.18
CA ILE A 164 -23.59 -10.03 26.60
C ILE A 164 -24.55 -10.49 25.51
N VAL A 165 -25.85 -10.20 25.69
CA VAL A 165 -26.94 -10.61 24.83
C VAL A 165 -27.76 -9.39 24.41
N ALA A 166 -28.32 -9.40 23.18
CA ALA A 166 -29.24 -8.33 22.76
C ALA A 166 -30.49 -8.31 23.63
N THR A 167 -30.82 -7.18 24.23
CA THR A 167 -31.97 -6.99 25.09
C THR A 167 -33.28 -7.41 24.42
N CYS A 168 -33.45 -7.00 23.15
CA CYS A 168 -34.64 -7.40 22.36
C CYS A 168 -34.77 -8.91 22.17
N ALA A 169 -33.68 -9.67 22.16
CA ALA A 169 -33.74 -11.12 22.02
C ALA A 169 -34.23 -11.79 23.30
N LEU A 170 -33.74 -11.33 24.45
CA LEU A 170 -34.24 -11.80 25.76
C LEU A 170 -35.72 -11.49 25.92
N LYS A 171 -36.16 -10.26 25.62
CA LYS A 171 -37.57 -9.86 25.66
C LYS A 171 -38.45 -10.72 24.75
N ARG A 172 -38.03 -10.99 23.50
CA ARG A 172 -38.77 -11.84 22.56
C ARG A 172 -38.94 -13.29 23.09
N LEU A 173 -37.95 -13.78 23.76
CA LEU A 173 -37.94 -15.14 24.33
C LEU A 173 -38.66 -15.25 25.67
N GLY A 174 -39.12 -14.12 26.24
CA GLY A 174 -39.73 -14.09 27.57
C GLY A 174 -38.70 -14.41 28.66
N MET A 175 -37.47 -13.89 28.51
CA MET A 175 -36.32 -14.12 29.40
C MET A 175 -35.83 -12.80 30.00
N GLU A 176 -36.72 -11.85 30.25
CA GLU A 176 -36.38 -10.54 30.82
C GLU A 176 -35.77 -10.67 32.22
N ASP A 177 -36.24 -11.70 32.97
CA ASP A 177 -35.75 -11.98 34.31
C ASP A 177 -34.27 -12.39 34.35
N GLU A 178 -33.66 -12.70 33.22
CA GLU A 178 -32.23 -13.02 33.13
C GLU A 178 -31.36 -11.76 32.97
N ILE A 179 -31.95 -10.58 32.80
CA ILE A 179 -31.23 -9.31 32.61
C ILE A 179 -30.70 -8.80 33.95
N ALA A 180 -29.41 -8.85 34.17
CA ALA A 180 -28.77 -8.25 35.34
C ALA A 180 -28.58 -6.75 35.19
N GLU A 181 -28.23 -6.29 33.99
CA GLU A 181 -27.99 -4.89 33.69
C GLU A 181 -28.11 -4.60 32.16
N VAL A 182 -28.67 -3.44 31.79
CA VAL A 182 -28.62 -2.92 30.43
C VAL A 182 -27.33 -2.11 30.28
N LEU A 183 -26.51 -2.43 29.24
CA LEU A 183 -25.17 -1.88 29.10
C LEU A 183 -25.19 -0.56 28.34
N PRO A 184 -24.31 0.42 28.69
CA PRO A 184 -24.37 1.78 28.21
C PRO A 184 -23.57 2.04 26.91
N PHE A 185 -22.94 1.01 26.31
CA PHE A 185 -22.13 1.22 25.13
C PHE A 185 -22.91 1.05 23.80
N PRO A 186 -22.41 1.61 22.69
CA PRO A 186 -23.06 1.51 21.39
C PRO A 186 -23.22 0.05 20.92
N THR A 187 -24.37 -0.24 20.35
CA THR A 187 -24.72 -1.55 19.81
C THR A 187 -24.68 -1.54 18.28
N HIS A 188 -24.82 -2.73 17.66
CA HIS A 188 -24.95 -2.80 16.21
C HIS A 188 -26.16 -1.97 15.75
N PRO A 189 -26.04 -1.05 14.77
CA PRO A 189 -27.12 -0.14 14.41
C PRO A 189 -28.40 -0.83 13.92
N LEU A 190 -28.31 -2.05 13.37
CA LEU A 190 -29.46 -2.88 12.99
C LEU A 190 -29.87 -3.89 14.08
N GLN A 191 -29.38 -3.74 15.30
CA GLN A 191 -29.78 -4.63 16.39
C GLN A 191 -31.27 -4.54 16.70
N GLY A 192 -31.92 -5.69 16.74
CA GLY A 192 -33.35 -5.80 17.00
C GLY A 192 -34.25 -5.60 15.78
N PHE A 193 -33.71 -5.07 14.68
CA PHE A 193 -34.44 -4.94 13.42
C PHE A 193 -34.61 -6.31 12.75
N ARG A 194 -35.70 -6.44 11.95
CA ARG A 194 -35.97 -7.61 11.11
C ARG A 194 -35.96 -7.16 9.66
N ALA A 195 -35.27 -7.92 8.83
CA ALA A 195 -35.21 -7.69 7.39
C ALA A 195 -35.88 -8.82 6.63
N VAL A 196 -36.53 -8.49 5.52
CA VAL A 196 -37.05 -9.44 4.55
C VAL A 196 -36.25 -9.30 3.27
N THR A 197 -35.72 -10.41 2.80
CA THR A 197 -34.95 -10.46 1.54
C THR A 197 -35.70 -11.26 0.48
N ALA A 198 -35.47 -10.93 -0.79
CA ALA A 198 -36.02 -11.63 -1.95
C ALA A 198 -35.02 -11.57 -3.12
N LEU A 199 -35.28 -12.37 -4.18
CA LEU A 199 -34.52 -12.32 -5.42
C LEU A 199 -34.86 -11.02 -6.18
N LYS A 200 -33.82 -10.29 -6.66
CA LYS A 200 -34.03 -9.13 -7.54
C LYS A 200 -34.73 -9.52 -8.85
N GLU A 201 -35.64 -8.71 -9.34
CA GLU A 201 -36.32 -8.96 -10.60
C GLU A 201 -35.38 -9.16 -11.80
N SER A 202 -34.31 -8.38 -11.86
CA SER A 202 -33.29 -8.50 -12.90
C SER A 202 -32.55 -9.86 -12.88
N ALA A 203 -32.41 -10.47 -11.73
CA ALA A 203 -31.79 -11.79 -11.57
C ALA A 203 -32.77 -12.92 -11.91
N ALA A 204 -34.05 -12.75 -11.58
CA ALA A 204 -35.10 -13.68 -11.97
C ALA A 204 -35.22 -13.84 -13.50
N ILE A 205 -35.04 -12.74 -14.23
CA ILE A 205 -35.03 -12.73 -15.70
C ILE A 205 -33.81 -13.45 -16.29
N ARG A 206 -32.63 -13.31 -15.67
CA ARG A 206 -31.38 -13.96 -16.12
C ARG A 206 -31.39 -15.47 -15.91
N ASN A 207 -31.98 -15.94 -14.81
CA ASN A 207 -32.12 -17.38 -14.54
C ASN A 207 -33.08 -18.10 -15.49
N THR A 208 -33.92 -17.36 -16.21
CA THR A 208 -34.82 -17.89 -17.26
C THR A 208 -34.24 -17.78 -18.67
N GLY A 209 -32.93 -17.49 -18.82
CA GLY A 209 -32.23 -17.46 -20.12
C GLY A 209 -32.67 -16.33 -21.05
N GLY A 210 -33.21 -15.21 -20.54
CA GLY A 210 -33.54 -14.02 -21.33
C GLY A 210 -34.77 -14.15 -22.24
N THR A 211 -35.38 -15.29 -22.29
CA THR A 211 -36.65 -15.51 -22.98
C THR A 211 -37.83 -15.28 -22.03
N LYS A 212 -38.76 -14.41 -22.37
CA LYS A 212 -40.05 -14.42 -21.69
C LYS A 212 -40.58 -15.86 -21.84
N VAL A 213 -40.63 -16.60 -20.71
CA VAL A 213 -41.15 -17.96 -20.71
C VAL A 213 -42.59 -17.89 -21.28
N PRO A 214 -42.87 -18.54 -22.40
CA PRO A 214 -44.22 -18.66 -22.86
C PRO A 214 -45.10 -19.30 -21.80
N ALA A 215 -46.32 -18.85 -21.64
CA ALA A 215 -47.26 -19.30 -20.61
C ALA A 215 -47.45 -20.82 -20.54
N ASP A 216 -47.02 -21.53 -21.57
CA ASP A 216 -47.28 -22.96 -21.80
C ASP A 216 -46.22 -23.91 -21.26
N LEU A 217 -45.06 -23.37 -20.72
CA LEU A 217 -43.97 -24.15 -20.10
C LEU A 217 -43.98 -24.09 -18.57
N GLN A 218 -45.09 -23.73 -17.96
CA GLN A 218 -45.29 -23.76 -16.51
C GLN A 218 -45.71 -25.15 -16.04
N SER A 219 -44.81 -26.13 -16.13
CA SER A 219 -44.97 -27.39 -15.43
C SER A 219 -44.56 -27.18 -13.96
N ASP A 220 -45.45 -27.44 -13.05
CA ASP A 220 -45.35 -27.60 -11.58
C ASP A 220 -45.81 -26.47 -10.65
N GLY A 221 -46.65 -25.53 -11.07
CA GLY A 221 -47.39 -24.68 -10.11
C GLY A 221 -46.57 -23.74 -9.19
N LYS A 222 -45.27 -23.64 -9.38
CA LYS A 222 -44.33 -22.85 -8.56
C LYS A 222 -43.97 -21.50 -9.19
N GLN A 223 -44.95 -20.72 -9.61
CA GLN A 223 -44.66 -19.35 -10.05
C GLN A 223 -44.24 -18.49 -8.86
N ALA A 224 -43.00 -17.98 -8.84
CA ALA A 224 -42.51 -17.07 -7.80
C ALA A 224 -43.39 -15.79 -7.79
N ILE A 225 -43.50 -15.18 -6.60
CA ILE A 225 -44.12 -13.86 -6.45
C ILE A 225 -43.01 -12.83 -6.75
N SER A 226 -43.31 -11.81 -7.58
CA SER A 226 -42.30 -10.79 -7.91
C SER A 226 -41.85 -9.99 -6.67
N SER A 227 -40.58 -9.59 -6.60
CA SER A 227 -40.07 -8.80 -5.50
C SER A 227 -40.82 -7.47 -5.35
N GLN A 228 -41.25 -6.87 -6.44
CA GLN A 228 -42.03 -5.65 -6.41
C GLN A 228 -43.42 -5.84 -5.77
N ALA A 229 -44.12 -6.95 -6.07
CA ALA A 229 -45.38 -7.26 -5.40
C ALA A 229 -45.19 -7.55 -3.90
N LEU A 230 -44.10 -8.19 -3.54
CA LEU A 230 -43.71 -8.42 -2.14
C LEU A 230 -43.37 -7.11 -1.41
N LYS A 231 -42.61 -6.21 -2.05
CA LYS A 231 -42.37 -4.87 -1.51
C LYS A 231 -43.65 -4.11 -1.21
N GLN A 232 -44.57 -4.08 -2.15
CA GLN A 232 -45.90 -3.46 -1.97
C GLN A 232 -46.67 -4.08 -0.80
N ALA A 233 -46.60 -5.41 -0.65
CA ALA A 233 -47.29 -6.11 0.44
C ALA A 233 -46.79 -5.71 1.83
N PHE A 234 -45.49 -5.47 1.97
CA PHE A 234 -44.86 -5.08 3.25
C PHE A 234 -44.75 -3.55 3.44
N ALA A 235 -45.03 -2.73 2.45
CA ALA A 235 -44.75 -1.29 2.45
C ALA A 235 -45.40 -0.52 3.64
N SER A 236 -46.61 -0.90 4.06
CA SER A 236 -47.38 -0.18 5.06
C SER A 236 -46.63 -0.09 6.44
N LYS A 237 -45.85 -1.12 6.78
CA LYS A 237 -45.13 -1.24 8.06
C LYS A 237 -43.61 -1.22 7.91
N SER A 238 -43.10 -1.39 6.68
CA SER A 238 -41.68 -1.26 6.40
C SER A 238 -41.23 0.19 6.56
N ILE A 239 -40.04 0.36 7.17
CA ILE A 239 -39.38 1.66 7.24
C ILE A 239 -38.36 1.88 6.11
N LEU A 240 -38.12 0.86 5.26
CA LEU A 240 -37.04 0.88 4.26
C LEU A 240 -37.17 2.08 3.30
N ASP A 241 -38.36 2.28 2.74
CA ASP A 241 -38.65 3.38 1.80
C ASP A 241 -38.98 4.72 2.51
N LYS A 242 -39.07 4.71 3.85
CA LYS A 242 -39.31 5.89 4.68
C LYS A 242 -38.00 6.53 5.16
N GLN A 243 -36.92 5.83 5.03
CA GLN A 243 -35.59 6.38 5.32
C GLN A 243 -35.21 7.41 4.26
N GLY A 244 -34.48 8.44 4.68
CA GLY A 244 -33.86 9.40 3.77
C GLY A 244 -32.66 8.83 3.04
N THR A 245 -31.98 9.67 2.32
CA THR A 245 -30.76 9.33 1.58
C THR A 245 -29.59 10.15 2.09
N VAL A 246 -28.38 9.58 2.04
CA VAL A 246 -27.15 10.33 2.32
C VAL A 246 -26.42 10.59 1.01
N SER A 247 -26.11 11.86 0.74
CA SER A 247 -25.27 12.24 -0.39
C SER A 247 -23.91 12.70 0.12
N LEU A 248 -22.85 11.97 -0.25
CA LEU A 248 -21.47 12.42 -0.06
C LEU A 248 -21.14 13.37 -1.19
N VAL A 249 -20.94 14.64 -0.89
CA VAL A 249 -20.84 15.72 -1.88
C VAL A 249 -19.47 16.39 -1.79
N GLY A 250 -18.73 16.41 -2.91
CA GLY A 250 -17.51 17.18 -3.03
C GLY A 250 -17.82 18.66 -3.23
N PHE A 251 -17.31 19.51 -2.34
CA PHE A 251 -17.41 20.97 -2.43
C PHE A 251 -16.40 21.58 -3.41
N GLY A 252 -15.39 20.80 -3.80
CA GLY A 252 -14.28 21.35 -4.54
C GLY A 252 -13.22 21.97 -3.62
N PRO A 253 -12.27 22.75 -4.18
CA PRO A 253 -11.09 23.24 -3.47
C PRO A 253 -11.37 24.43 -2.53
N GLY A 254 -12.53 25.05 -2.64
CA GLY A 254 -12.92 26.17 -1.77
C GLY A 254 -13.71 27.29 -2.46
N ASP A 255 -13.53 27.51 -3.75
CA ASP A 255 -14.31 28.43 -4.57
C ASP A 255 -15.70 27.83 -4.87
N PRO A 256 -16.82 28.46 -4.44
CA PRO A 256 -18.16 27.97 -4.74
C PRO A 256 -18.50 27.88 -6.24
N ASP A 257 -17.87 28.67 -7.09
CA ASP A 257 -18.08 28.63 -8.54
C ASP A 257 -17.50 27.35 -9.18
N LEU A 258 -16.66 26.64 -8.44
CA LEU A 258 -16.11 25.33 -8.83
C LEU A 258 -16.98 24.13 -8.36
N LEU A 259 -18.15 24.40 -7.76
CA LEU A 259 -19.11 23.34 -7.46
C LEU A 259 -19.61 22.70 -8.76
N THR A 260 -19.76 21.39 -8.73
CA THR A 260 -20.53 20.74 -9.83
C THR A 260 -21.99 21.13 -9.71
N ILE A 261 -22.69 21.27 -10.84
CA ILE A 261 -24.14 21.56 -10.88
C ILE A 261 -24.93 20.54 -10.04
N LYS A 262 -24.50 19.28 -10.03
CA LYS A 262 -25.13 18.21 -9.25
C LYS A 262 -24.91 18.43 -7.75
N ALA A 263 -23.71 18.89 -7.34
CA ALA A 263 -23.42 19.23 -5.95
C ALA A 263 -24.27 20.40 -5.44
N ALA A 264 -24.34 21.49 -6.21
CA ALA A 264 -25.18 22.63 -5.87
C ALA A 264 -26.66 22.25 -5.67
N LYS A 265 -27.22 21.47 -6.61
CA LYS A 265 -28.61 20.95 -6.51
C LYS A 265 -28.82 20.07 -5.28
N ALA A 266 -27.84 19.23 -4.93
CA ALA A 266 -27.96 18.37 -3.76
C ALA A 266 -27.93 19.17 -2.46
N ILE A 267 -27.06 20.20 -2.39
CA ILE A 267 -26.98 21.12 -1.24
C ILE A 267 -28.30 21.90 -1.06
N ASP A 268 -28.88 22.40 -2.16
CA ASP A 268 -30.15 23.13 -2.13
C ASP A 268 -31.35 22.27 -1.74
N ALA A 269 -31.31 20.98 -2.05
CA ALA A 269 -32.38 20.02 -1.74
C ALA A 269 -32.20 19.31 -0.38
N ALA A 270 -31.14 19.61 0.36
CA ALA A 270 -30.84 18.97 1.64
C ALA A 270 -31.80 19.47 2.74
N ASP A 271 -32.18 18.55 3.65
CA ASP A 271 -32.83 18.89 4.92
C ASP A 271 -31.77 19.20 5.99
N ILE A 272 -30.60 18.51 5.91
CA ILE A 272 -29.49 18.66 6.85
C ILE A 272 -28.14 18.49 6.13
N ILE A 273 -27.19 19.35 6.49
CA ILE A 273 -25.81 19.36 5.93
C ILE A 273 -24.80 19.16 7.06
N PHE A 274 -23.99 18.11 6.94
CA PHE A 274 -22.82 17.90 7.79
C PHE A 274 -21.57 18.34 7.05
N TYR A 275 -20.77 19.26 7.63
CA TYR A 275 -19.63 19.88 6.97
C TYR A 275 -18.43 20.05 7.89
N ASP A 276 -17.22 20.28 7.33
CA ASP A 276 -15.96 20.41 8.06
C ASP A 276 -15.23 21.74 7.74
N ASP A 277 -14.02 21.92 8.27
CA ASP A 277 -13.21 23.15 8.18
C ASP A 277 -12.85 23.58 6.76
N LEU A 278 -12.89 22.68 5.79
CA LEU A 278 -12.53 22.97 4.40
C LEU A 278 -13.67 23.63 3.62
N ILE A 279 -14.82 23.79 4.24
CA ILE A 279 -16.02 24.40 3.61
C ILE A 279 -16.13 25.86 4.02
N ASP A 280 -16.49 26.71 3.08
CA ASP A 280 -16.79 28.12 3.35
C ASP A 280 -18.17 28.27 4.00
N ASP A 281 -18.19 28.65 5.26
CA ASP A 281 -19.43 28.87 6.03
C ASP A 281 -20.33 29.92 5.37
N SER A 282 -19.76 30.90 4.66
CA SER A 282 -20.53 31.96 4.00
C SER A 282 -21.44 31.42 2.90
N TYR A 283 -20.99 30.42 2.14
CA TYR A 283 -21.80 29.75 1.11
C TYR A 283 -23.00 29.03 1.72
N LEU A 284 -22.86 28.50 2.92
CA LEU A 284 -23.93 27.79 3.61
C LEU A 284 -24.94 28.72 4.31
N ALA A 285 -24.59 30.01 4.54
CA ALA A 285 -25.39 30.93 5.33
C ALA A 285 -26.84 31.01 4.84
N ASP A 286 -27.04 31.15 3.54
CA ASP A 286 -28.36 31.33 2.92
C ASP A 286 -29.13 30.04 2.64
N LYS A 287 -28.54 28.88 2.92
CA LYS A 287 -29.18 27.57 2.69
C LYS A 287 -30.23 27.29 3.76
N LYS A 288 -31.36 26.71 3.39
CA LYS A 288 -32.46 26.38 4.30
C LYS A 288 -32.17 25.19 5.21
N ALA A 289 -31.31 24.30 4.76
CA ALA A 289 -30.95 23.09 5.48
C ALA A 289 -30.40 23.38 6.89
N GLU A 290 -30.64 22.50 7.83
CA GLU A 290 -29.94 22.47 9.12
C GLU A 290 -28.43 22.22 8.88
N LYS A 291 -27.55 22.99 9.55
CA LYS A 291 -26.09 22.89 9.36
C LYS A 291 -25.45 22.33 10.62
N ILE A 292 -24.75 21.23 10.51
CA ILE A 292 -24.01 20.61 11.62
C ILE A 292 -22.54 20.56 11.28
N TYR A 293 -21.75 21.30 12.02
CA TYR A 293 -20.30 21.26 11.93
C TYR A 293 -19.76 19.97 12.57
N VAL A 294 -18.92 19.23 11.84
CA VAL A 294 -18.31 17.97 12.27
C VAL A 294 -16.77 17.96 12.15
N GLY A 295 -16.16 19.12 11.87
CA GLY A 295 -14.71 19.27 11.71
C GLY A 295 -13.95 19.31 13.04
N LYS A 296 -12.62 19.60 12.95
CA LYS A 296 -11.67 19.56 14.07
C LYS A 296 -11.14 20.93 14.43
N ARG A 297 -12.01 21.90 14.75
CA ARG A 297 -11.55 23.23 15.20
C ARG A 297 -11.06 23.21 16.65
N ALA A 298 -10.02 23.99 16.94
CA ALA A 298 -9.55 24.21 18.30
C ALA A 298 -10.70 24.79 19.17
N GLY A 299 -10.99 24.14 20.31
CA GLY A 299 -12.07 24.54 21.22
C GLY A 299 -13.39 23.80 21.04
N TYR A 300 -13.55 22.96 20.01
CA TYR A 300 -14.69 22.04 19.86
C TYR A 300 -14.25 20.61 20.16
N HIS A 301 -15.10 19.82 20.84
CA HIS A 301 -14.86 18.41 21.07
C HIS A 301 -14.71 17.71 19.72
N HIS A 302 -13.60 17.00 19.54
CA HIS A 302 -13.35 16.16 18.38
C HIS A 302 -14.45 15.11 18.24
N LYS A 303 -15.25 15.16 17.17
CA LYS A 303 -16.08 14.03 16.79
C LYS A 303 -15.19 13.01 16.08
N GLU A 304 -15.13 11.83 16.64
CA GLU A 304 -14.48 10.71 15.95
C GLU A 304 -15.26 10.33 14.69
N GLN A 305 -14.63 9.69 13.72
CA GLN A 305 -15.30 9.26 12.49
C GLN A 305 -16.53 8.38 12.78
N ALA A 306 -16.47 7.57 13.83
CA ALA A 306 -17.59 6.76 14.28
C ALA A 306 -18.82 7.61 14.70
N ASP A 307 -18.61 8.77 15.33
CA ASP A 307 -19.70 9.67 15.72
C ASP A 307 -20.30 10.36 14.49
N ILE A 308 -19.48 10.75 13.54
CA ILE A 308 -19.94 11.34 12.26
C ILE A 308 -20.83 10.34 11.54
N ASN A 309 -20.36 9.10 11.39
CA ASN A 309 -21.09 8.03 10.74
C ASN A 309 -22.44 7.75 11.42
N ARG A 310 -22.46 7.77 12.76
CA ARG A 310 -23.69 7.59 13.55
C ARG A 310 -24.68 8.73 13.31
N LEU A 311 -24.22 9.99 13.31
CA LEU A 311 -25.08 11.15 13.08
C LEU A 311 -25.70 11.14 11.68
N LEU A 312 -24.93 10.78 10.65
CA LEU A 312 -25.43 10.62 9.28
C LEU A 312 -26.53 9.56 9.22
N LEU A 313 -26.30 8.41 9.87
CA LEU A 313 -27.26 7.32 9.94
C LEU A 313 -28.53 7.72 10.66
N GLU A 314 -28.45 8.38 11.81
CA GLU A 314 -29.59 8.84 12.60
C GLU A 314 -30.46 9.81 11.80
N ALA A 315 -29.85 10.82 11.16
CA ALA A 315 -30.56 11.77 10.33
C ALA A 315 -31.26 11.10 9.12
N ALA A 316 -30.58 10.16 8.47
CA ALA A 316 -31.21 9.41 7.37
C ALA A 316 -32.35 8.52 7.85
N ARG A 317 -32.27 7.91 9.01
CA ARG A 317 -33.37 7.14 9.61
C ARG A 317 -34.61 7.96 9.95
N GLU A 318 -34.42 9.24 10.25
CA GLU A 318 -35.52 10.20 10.43
C GLU A 318 -36.20 10.58 9.11
N GLY A 319 -35.73 10.07 7.97
CA GLY A 319 -36.29 10.35 6.65
C GLY A 319 -35.72 11.60 6.00
N LYS A 320 -34.66 12.22 6.53
CA LYS A 320 -34.05 13.44 6.00
C LYS A 320 -33.17 13.16 4.78
N ASN A 321 -33.17 14.08 3.81
CA ASN A 321 -32.16 14.16 2.77
C ASN A 321 -30.88 14.74 3.35
N VAL A 322 -29.91 13.88 3.59
CA VAL A 322 -28.66 14.25 4.26
C VAL A 322 -27.58 14.55 3.24
N VAL A 323 -26.90 15.66 3.39
CA VAL A 323 -25.67 15.98 2.66
C VAL A 323 -24.49 15.91 3.61
N ARG A 324 -23.49 15.08 3.32
CA ARG A 324 -22.16 15.13 3.90
C ARG A 324 -21.25 15.88 2.93
N LEU A 325 -20.96 17.15 3.24
CA LEU A 325 -20.17 18.04 2.41
C LEU A 325 -18.69 17.91 2.78
N LYS A 326 -17.84 17.63 1.79
CA LYS A 326 -16.40 17.38 1.97
C LYS A 326 -15.60 18.30 1.06
N GLY A 327 -14.49 18.83 1.54
CA GLY A 327 -13.56 19.61 0.72
C GLY A 327 -12.93 18.73 -0.38
N GLY A 328 -12.73 19.29 -1.57
CA GLY A 328 -12.22 18.56 -2.72
C GLY A 328 -13.20 17.54 -3.28
N ASP A 329 -12.73 16.30 -3.44
CA ASP A 329 -13.51 15.14 -3.87
C ASP A 329 -13.69 14.15 -2.71
N PRO A 330 -14.91 13.62 -2.47
CA PRO A 330 -15.17 12.73 -1.34
C PRO A 330 -14.43 11.39 -1.43
N MET A 331 -13.93 11.00 -2.61
CA MET A 331 -13.25 9.74 -2.85
C MET A 331 -11.70 9.87 -2.88
N ILE A 332 -11.16 11.09 -2.65
CA ILE A 332 -9.71 11.34 -2.63
C ILE A 332 -9.28 11.82 -1.25
N PHE A 333 -8.64 10.97 -0.46
CA PHE A 333 -8.14 11.22 0.91
C PHE A 333 -9.19 11.79 1.88
N ALA A 334 -10.45 11.43 1.70
CA ALA A 334 -11.58 12.00 2.41
C ALA A 334 -12.44 10.98 3.18
N HIS A 335 -11.98 9.74 3.36
CA HIS A 335 -12.69 8.66 4.06
C HIS A 335 -14.09 8.33 3.48
N GLY A 336 -14.35 8.65 2.20
CA GLY A 336 -15.67 8.45 1.60
C GLY A 336 -16.11 6.99 1.58
N SER A 337 -15.21 6.07 1.28
CA SER A 337 -15.50 4.62 1.24
C SER A 337 -15.94 4.08 2.60
N GLU A 338 -15.32 4.54 3.69
CA GLU A 338 -15.66 4.12 5.06
C GLU A 338 -17.07 4.59 5.46
N GLU A 339 -17.44 5.83 5.06
CA GLU A 339 -18.78 6.37 5.30
C GLU A 339 -19.83 5.61 4.47
N ILE A 340 -19.54 5.28 3.20
CA ILE A 340 -20.41 4.49 2.33
C ILE A 340 -20.64 3.11 2.94
N GLU A 341 -19.57 2.38 3.26
CA GLU A 341 -19.63 1.05 3.85
C GLU A 341 -20.49 1.03 5.12
N TYR A 342 -20.27 2.00 6.02
CA TYR A 342 -21.05 2.10 7.24
C TYR A 342 -22.54 2.34 6.99
N LEU A 343 -22.89 3.25 6.07
CA LEU A 343 -24.26 3.61 5.79
C LEU A 343 -25.01 2.49 5.02
N GLU A 344 -24.40 1.94 3.97
CA GLU A 344 -25.01 0.89 3.17
C GLU A 344 -25.14 -0.43 3.92
N SER A 345 -24.16 -0.78 4.77
CA SER A 345 -24.31 -1.95 5.66
C SER A 345 -25.46 -1.78 6.66
N ASN A 346 -25.90 -0.54 6.89
CA ASN A 346 -27.06 -0.19 7.68
C ASN A 346 -28.33 0.09 6.85
N LEU A 347 -28.34 -0.34 5.59
CA LEU A 347 -29.45 -0.24 4.66
C LEU A 347 -29.89 1.21 4.34
N ILE A 348 -28.97 2.17 4.42
CA ILE A 348 -29.20 3.54 3.95
C ILE A 348 -28.68 3.68 2.54
N LYS A 349 -29.50 4.30 1.67
CA LYS A 349 -29.10 4.61 0.30
C LYS A 349 -28.08 5.75 0.30
N VAL A 350 -26.91 5.51 -0.32
CA VAL A 350 -25.86 6.50 -0.46
C VAL A 350 -25.72 6.93 -1.93
N ASN A 351 -25.59 8.23 -2.14
CA ASN A 351 -25.20 8.81 -3.42
C ASN A 351 -23.83 9.46 -3.27
N VAL A 352 -22.97 9.30 -4.28
CA VAL A 352 -21.68 10.00 -4.33
C VAL A 352 -21.72 11.03 -5.44
N ILE A 353 -21.39 12.27 -5.12
CA ILE A 353 -21.31 13.38 -6.05
C ILE A 353 -19.88 13.90 -6.04
N PRO A 354 -19.11 13.70 -7.13
CA PRO A 354 -17.72 14.12 -7.18
C PRO A 354 -17.57 15.64 -7.11
N GLY A 355 -16.43 16.07 -6.58
CA GLY A 355 -15.98 17.44 -6.60
C GLY A 355 -14.66 17.61 -7.33
N ILE A 356 -14.25 18.85 -7.59
CA ILE A 356 -12.93 19.15 -8.15
C ILE A 356 -11.89 18.93 -7.06
N THR A 357 -10.99 17.94 -7.26
CA THR A 357 -9.90 17.71 -6.33
C THR A 357 -8.89 18.84 -6.36
N THR A 358 -8.27 19.14 -5.23
CA THR A 358 -7.32 20.27 -5.06
C THR A 358 -6.15 20.20 -6.06
N ALA A 359 -5.70 19.01 -6.47
CA ALA A 359 -4.65 18.88 -7.49
C ALA A 359 -5.06 19.48 -8.84
N SER A 360 -6.28 19.20 -9.31
CA SER A 360 -6.80 19.76 -10.58
C SER A 360 -7.02 21.27 -10.48
N ALA A 361 -7.49 21.74 -9.33
CA ALA A 361 -7.68 23.16 -9.08
C ALA A 361 -6.34 23.92 -9.04
N LEU A 362 -5.33 23.35 -8.36
CA LEU A 362 -3.95 23.87 -8.37
C LEU A 362 -3.42 24.02 -9.79
N ALA A 363 -3.56 22.96 -10.60
CA ALA A 363 -3.11 22.95 -11.99
C ALA A 363 -3.75 24.11 -12.79
N ALA A 364 -5.05 24.33 -12.60
CA ALA A 364 -5.80 25.39 -13.26
C ALA A 364 -5.42 26.79 -12.74
N SER A 365 -5.37 26.99 -11.43
CA SER A 365 -5.04 28.31 -10.84
C SER A 365 -3.64 28.77 -11.20
N GLN A 366 -2.67 27.84 -11.20
CA GLN A 366 -1.28 28.13 -11.57
C GLN A 366 -1.01 28.06 -13.07
N LYS A 367 -1.99 27.65 -13.90
CA LYS A 367 -1.87 27.44 -15.35
C LYS A 367 -0.74 26.46 -15.72
N ILE A 368 -0.62 25.40 -14.94
CA ILE A 368 0.37 24.34 -15.09
C ILE A 368 -0.37 23.01 -15.28
N SER A 369 -0.06 22.32 -16.37
CA SER A 369 -0.57 20.95 -16.59
C SER A 369 0.16 19.97 -15.67
N LEU A 370 -0.56 19.07 -15.01
CA LEU A 370 0.04 18.00 -14.19
C LEU A 370 0.77 16.95 -15.05
N THR A 371 0.41 16.86 -16.32
CA THR A 371 1.06 16.03 -17.33
C THR A 371 1.60 16.91 -18.45
N HIS A 372 2.71 16.51 -19.05
CA HIS A 372 3.29 17.24 -20.17
C HIS A 372 4.03 16.29 -21.10
N ARG A 373 3.87 16.47 -22.42
CA ARG A 373 4.47 15.59 -23.43
C ARG A 373 5.97 15.35 -23.21
N ASP A 374 6.70 16.41 -22.81
CA ASP A 374 8.17 16.37 -22.68
C ASP A 374 8.67 16.09 -21.27
N PHE A 375 7.79 16.09 -20.22
CA PHE A 375 8.27 16.04 -18.83
C PHE A 375 7.48 15.12 -17.90
N SER A 376 6.24 14.75 -18.25
CA SER A 376 5.45 13.95 -17.35
C SER A 376 4.32 13.23 -18.05
N SER A 377 4.40 11.90 -18.09
CA SER A 377 3.35 11.00 -18.58
C SER A 377 2.55 10.36 -17.42
N SER A 378 2.99 10.58 -16.19
CA SER A 378 2.40 9.97 -15.01
C SER A 378 2.25 10.96 -13.86
N VAL A 379 1.12 10.86 -13.12
CA VAL A 379 0.82 11.67 -11.95
C VAL A 379 0.42 10.77 -10.80
N ALA A 380 1.02 10.96 -9.63
CA ALA A 380 0.60 10.31 -8.42
C ALA A 380 0.06 11.32 -7.40
N LEU A 381 -1.12 11.02 -6.86
CA LEU A 381 -1.70 11.71 -5.72
C LEU A 381 -1.28 10.96 -4.45
N VAL A 382 -0.65 11.63 -3.52
CA VAL A 382 -0.01 11.01 -2.37
C VAL A 382 -0.45 11.69 -1.08
N SER A 383 -0.74 10.89 -0.04
CA SER A 383 -0.94 11.43 1.31
C SER A 383 0.42 11.59 2.01
N GLY A 384 0.75 12.83 2.37
CA GLY A 384 2.01 13.17 3.03
C GLY A 384 1.93 13.30 4.56
N HIS A 385 0.83 12.87 5.20
CA HIS A 385 0.65 13.09 6.64
C HIS A 385 1.38 12.06 7.53
N THR A 386 1.81 10.93 6.97
CA THR A 386 2.53 9.88 7.71
C THR A 386 3.98 10.29 7.97
N PRO A 387 4.61 9.82 9.08
CA PRO A 387 6.02 10.10 9.36
C PRO A 387 6.99 9.59 8.29
N GLN A 388 6.60 8.58 7.54
CA GLN A 388 7.34 8.04 6.40
C GLN A 388 6.42 8.04 5.17
N PRO A 389 6.30 9.17 4.45
CA PRO A 389 5.48 9.25 3.25
C PRO A 389 6.00 8.31 2.16
N VAL A 390 5.08 7.70 1.42
CA VAL A 390 5.44 6.87 0.26
C VAL A 390 5.92 7.76 -0.88
N THR A 391 6.94 7.31 -1.61
CA THR A 391 7.43 7.93 -2.85
C THR A 391 7.10 7.02 -4.03
N PRO A 392 5.94 7.16 -4.68
CA PRO A 392 5.56 6.33 -5.82
C PRO A 392 6.41 6.66 -7.05
N ASP A 393 6.57 5.68 -7.93
CA ASP A 393 7.29 5.85 -9.20
C ASP A 393 6.38 6.58 -10.22
N ALA A 394 6.36 7.90 -10.13
CA ALA A 394 5.67 8.79 -11.06
C ALA A 394 6.51 10.05 -11.29
N GLU A 395 6.30 10.72 -12.42
CA GLU A 395 7.11 11.86 -12.85
C GLU A 395 6.60 13.20 -12.28
N THR A 396 5.31 13.22 -11.94
CA THR A 396 4.69 14.31 -11.18
C THR A 396 4.09 13.76 -9.91
N LEU A 397 4.48 14.31 -8.77
CA LEU A 397 3.96 13.93 -7.46
C LEU A 397 3.15 15.09 -6.87
N VAL A 398 1.95 14.80 -6.39
CA VAL A 398 1.11 15.76 -5.70
C VAL A 398 0.85 15.28 -4.29
N TYR A 399 1.48 15.91 -3.31
CA TYR A 399 1.33 15.56 -1.90
C TYR A 399 0.24 16.40 -1.24
N TYR A 400 -0.77 15.72 -0.73
CA TYR A 400 -1.80 16.25 0.16
C TYR A 400 -1.36 16.12 1.62
N MET A 401 -1.72 17.10 2.46
CA MET A 401 -1.46 17.06 3.91
C MET A 401 0.01 16.88 4.31
N GLY A 402 0.94 17.20 3.39
CA GLY A 402 2.37 16.94 3.55
C GLY A 402 3.18 18.06 4.19
N ALA A 403 2.59 19.19 4.59
CA ALA A 403 3.31 20.39 5.03
C ALA A 403 4.39 20.13 6.11
N LYS A 404 4.12 19.25 7.06
CA LYS A 404 5.06 18.87 8.13
C LYS A 404 6.14 17.89 7.69
N GLN A 405 5.99 17.23 6.54
CA GLN A 405 6.87 16.16 6.05
C GLN A 405 7.67 16.56 4.80
N LEU A 406 7.59 17.82 4.35
CA LEU A 406 8.24 18.27 3.13
C LEU A 406 9.75 17.97 3.09
N GLN A 407 10.44 18.17 4.20
CA GLN A 407 11.87 17.87 4.32
C GLN A 407 12.13 16.36 4.19
N THR A 408 11.33 15.54 4.85
CA THR A 408 11.43 14.07 4.77
C THR A 408 11.16 13.58 3.35
N ILE A 409 10.11 14.09 2.71
CA ILE A 409 9.75 13.79 1.32
C ILE A 409 10.92 14.14 0.38
N ALA A 410 11.45 15.35 0.48
CA ALA A 410 12.57 15.79 -0.35
C ALA A 410 13.83 14.97 -0.12
N THR A 411 14.12 14.61 1.13
CA THR A 411 15.25 13.74 1.48
C THR A 411 15.10 12.36 0.85
N GLN A 412 13.92 11.75 0.91
CA GLN A 412 13.68 10.45 0.29
C GLN A 412 13.83 10.52 -1.24
N LEU A 413 13.21 11.50 -1.87
CA LEU A 413 13.28 11.68 -3.33
C LEU A 413 14.72 11.88 -3.81
N ILE A 414 15.51 12.71 -3.14
CA ILE A 414 16.90 12.96 -3.52
C ILE A 414 17.79 11.78 -3.15
N ASP A 415 17.78 11.36 -1.89
CA ASP A 415 18.80 10.47 -1.35
C ASP A 415 18.61 9.02 -1.78
N LYS A 416 17.35 8.57 -1.84
CA LYS A 416 17.00 7.18 -2.18
C LYS A 416 16.58 7.02 -3.65
N GLU A 417 15.71 7.92 -4.14
CA GLU A 417 15.11 7.79 -5.46
C GLU A 417 15.92 8.49 -6.57
N GLY A 418 16.98 9.22 -6.20
CA GLY A 418 17.90 9.85 -7.15
C GLY A 418 17.35 11.03 -7.95
N TRP A 419 16.29 11.69 -7.45
CA TRP A 419 15.75 12.88 -8.09
C TRP A 419 16.79 14.01 -8.16
N ALA A 420 16.70 14.83 -9.21
CA ALA A 420 17.59 15.99 -9.37
C ALA A 420 17.35 17.02 -8.25
N PHE A 421 18.43 17.64 -7.76
CA PHE A 421 18.36 18.63 -6.67
C PHE A 421 17.51 19.85 -7.03
N ASN A 422 17.62 20.27 -8.30
CA ASN A 422 16.91 21.42 -8.85
C ASN A 422 15.49 21.09 -9.33
N THR A 423 14.98 19.88 -9.04
CA THR A 423 13.59 19.55 -9.38
C THR A 423 12.66 20.61 -8.79
N PRO A 424 11.84 21.29 -9.61
CA PRO A 424 10.95 22.34 -9.14
C PRO A 424 9.84 21.80 -8.24
N VAL A 425 9.46 22.61 -7.26
CA VAL A 425 8.38 22.35 -6.33
C VAL A 425 7.50 23.60 -6.19
N LEU A 426 6.18 23.41 -6.33
CA LEU A 426 5.18 24.40 -5.98
C LEU A 426 4.45 24.00 -4.72
N LEU A 427 4.39 24.89 -3.76
CA LEU A 427 3.68 24.72 -2.50
C LEU A 427 2.54 25.75 -2.48
N THR A 428 1.29 25.30 -2.53
CA THR A 428 0.16 26.23 -2.58
C THR A 428 -0.77 26.05 -1.38
N TYR A 429 -0.96 27.13 -0.68
CA TYR A 429 -1.90 27.29 0.44
C TYR A 429 -3.25 27.74 -0.09
N ASN A 430 -4.34 27.21 0.46
CA ASN A 430 -5.73 27.63 0.21
C ASN A 430 -6.09 27.76 -1.30
N VAL A 431 -5.77 26.70 -2.08
CA VAL A 431 -6.03 26.68 -3.53
C VAL A 431 -7.47 27.10 -3.84
N SER A 432 -7.63 27.98 -4.83
CA SER A 432 -8.89 28.58 -5.30
C SER A 432 -9.63 29.49 -4.30
N ARG A 433 -9.04 29.80 -3.17
CA ARG A 433 -9.61 30.76 -2.23
C ARG A 433 -9.04 32.16 -2.44
N PRO A 434 -9.72 33.22 -1.98
CA PRO A 434 -9.24 34.60 -2.13
C PRO A 434 -7.85 34.88 -1.52
N ASP A 435 -7.44 34.05 -0.54
CA ASP A 435 -6.16 34.12 0.15
C ASP A 435 -5.17 33.05 -0.32
N GLU A 436 -5.36 32.51 -1.54
CA GLU A 436 -4.41 31.58 -2.15
C GLU A 436 -3.01 32.18 -2.19
N GLN A 437 -2.02 31.41 -1.72
CA GLN A 437 -0.61 31.78 -1.77
C GLN A 437 0.21 30.61 -2.32
N THR A 438 1.12 30.91 -3.25
CA THR A 438 2.01 29.94 -3.86
C THR A 438 3.46 30.28 -3.56
N PHE A 439 4.20 29.28 -3.10
CA PHE A 439 5.64 29.33 -2.84
C PHE A 439 6.35 28.43 -3.83
N GLU A 440 7.36 28.97 -4.48
CA GLU A 440 8.19 28.24 -5.44
C GLU A 440 9.53 27.88 -4.80
N THR A 441 9.96 26.64 -4.96
CA THR A 441 11.21 26.15 -4.37
C THR A 441 11.74 24.96 -5.18
N THR A 442 12.78 24.32 -4.67
CA THR A 442 13.36 23.09 -5.23
C THR A 442 13.41 21.98 -4.20
N LEU A 443 13.60 20.74 -4.65
CA LEU A 443 13.80 19.63 -3.72
C LEU A 443 15.01 19.86 -2.81
N TRP A 444 16.09 20.51 -3.31
CA TRP A 444 17.27 20.80 -2.51
C TRP A 444 16.96 21.74 -1.33
N ASN A 445 16.25 22.82 -1.60
CA ASN A 445 15.88 23.78 -0.56
C ASN A 445 14.98 23.15 0.52
N LEU A 446 14.03 22.31 0.09
CA LEU A 446 13.19 21.55 1.04
C LEU A 446 14.01 20.58 1.89
N ARG A 447 14.94 19.83 1.26
CA ARG A 447 15.83 18.91 1.96
C ARG A 447 16.68 19.60 3.01
N ASN A 448 17.13 20.79 2.73
CA ASN A 448 17.96 21.61 3.66
C ASN A 448 17.12 22.36 4.71
N GLY A 449 15.79 22.22 4.68
CA GLY A 449 14.90 22.85 5.66
C GLY A 449 14.71 24.36 5.46
N GLU A 450 14.89 24.88 4.24
CA GLU A 450 14.72 26.32 3.95
C GLU A 450 13.27 26.79 4.02
N MET A 451 12.30 25.86 3.82
CA MET A 451 10.87 26.16 3.86
C MET A 451 10.25 25.59 5.14
N GLN A 452 10.16 26.42 6.17
CA GLN A 452 9.56 26.05 7.46
C GLN A 452 8.35 26.93 7.79
N ASN A 453 7.50 26.48 8.73
CA ASN A 453 6.33 27.19 9.22
C ASN A 453 5.34 27.64 8.13
N LEU A 454 5.17 26.81 7.10
CA LEU A 454 4.22 27.07 6.03
C LEU A 454 2.77 26.98 6.55
N PRO A 455 1.87 27.82 6.01
CA PRO A 455 0.46 27.77 6.38
C PRO A 455 -0.19 26.46 5.93
N THR A 456 -1.28 26.07 6.59
CA THR A 456 -2.09 24.90 6.23
C THR A 456 -3.56 25.29 6.09
N PRO A 457 -4.33 24.65 5.19
CA PRO A 457 -4.00 23.48 4.36
C PRO A 457 -3.04 23.79 3.19
N LEU A 458 -2.08 22.94 2.93
CA LEU A 458 -1.06 23.09 1.89
C LEU A 458 -1.02 21.84 0.99
N ILE A 459 -0.90 22.08 -0.32
CA ILE A 459 -0.64 21.04 -1.33
C ILE A 459 0.73 21.30 -1.97
N ALA A 460 1.48 20.22 -2.22
CA ALA A 460 2.79 20.30 -2.85
C ALA A 460 2.78 19.58 -4.21
N LEU A 461 3.14 20.29 -5.27
CA LEU A 461 3.37 19.77 -6.61
C LEU A 461 4.87 19.66 -6.86
N ILE A 462 5.37 18.46 -7.13
CA ILE A 462 6.79 18.15 -7.33
C ILE A 462 6.98 17.54 -8.71
N GLY A 463 7.93 18.07 -9.48
CA GLY A 463 8.29 17.58 -10.80
C GLY A 463 8.65 18.69 -11.78
N TYR A 464 9.19 18.35 -12.94
CA TYR A 464 9.61 19.33 -13.93
C TYR A 464 8.45 20.21 -14.44
N VAL A 465 7.22 19.69 -14.43
CA VAL A 465 6.02 20.47 -14.78
C VAL A 465 5.84 21.71 -13.90
N ALA A 466 6.24 21.65 -12.64
CA ALA A 466 6.17 22.79 -11.72
C ALA A 466 7.04 23.98 -12.18
N GLY A 467 8.12 23.70 -12.91
CA GLY A 467 9.00 24.73 -13.48
C GLY A 467 8.44 25.43 -14.73
N LEU A 468 7.41 24.88 -15.36
CA LEU A 468 6.84 25.45 -16.61
C LEU A 468 6.11 26.78 -16.40
N LYS A 469 5.88 27.17 -15.17
CA LYS A 469 5.28 28.48 -14.85
C LYS A 469 6.13 29.65 -15.38
N HIS A 470 7.46 29.52 -15.38
CA HIS A 470 8.41 30.56 -15.73
C HIS A 470 9.40 30.20 -16.85
N HIS A 471 9.38 28.95 -17.29
CA HIS A 471 10.33 28.44 -18.29
C HIS A 471 9.59 27.85 -19.49
N GLN A 472 10.16 28.07 -20.69
CA GLN A 472 9.71 27.31 -21.84
C GLN A 472 10.20 25.87 -21.74
N ALA A 473 9.44 24.93 -22.28
CA ALA A 473 9.79 23.52 -22.27
C ALA A 473 11.20 23.25 -22.89
N SER A 474 11.64 24.07 -23.86
CA SER A 474 12.96 23.99 -24.47
C SER A 474 14.12 24.28 -23.52
N ASP A 475 13.90 25.04 -22.47
CA ASP A 475 14.95 25.47 -21.54
C ASP A 475 15.28 24.39 -20.47
N ILE A 476 14.36 23.47 -20.26
CA ILE A 476 14.51 22.37 -19.32
C ILE A 476 15.19 21.20 -20.06
N LYS A 477 16.42 20.85 -19.63
CA LYS A 477 17.22 19.76 -20.24
C LYS A 477 17.59 18.72 -19.18
N PRO A 478 16.66 17.88 -18.73
CA PRO A 478 16.95 16.85 -17.74
C PRO A 478 18.03 15.89 -18.25
N THR A 479 18.92 15.50 -17.33
CA THR A 479 19.99 14.54 -17.61
C THR A 479 19.77 13.27 -16.79
N LEU A 480 19.73 12.12 -17.46
CA LEU A 480 19.66 10.81 -16.84
C LEU A 480 21.07 10.28 -16.61
N TYR A 481 21.37 9.88 -15.38
CA TYR A 481 22.63 9.24 -15.02
C TYR A 481 22.36 7.78 -14.67
N THR A 482 23.06 6.87 -15.34
CA THR A 482 22.77 5.42 -15.28
C THR A 482 23.77 4.60 -14.46
N GLY A 483 24.85 5.20 -13.98
CA GLY A 483 25.84 4.53 -13.13
C GLY A 483 25.34 4.30 -11.70
N THR A 484 26.20 3.72 -10.87
CA THR A 484 25.93 3.58 -9.43
C THR A 484 25.61 4.93 -8.79
N LEU A 485 24.70 4.93 -7.79
CA LEU A 485 24.29 6.17 -7.13
C LEU A 485 25.48 6.77 -6.35
N PRO A 486 26.00 7.95 -6.74
CA PRO A 486 27.13 8.54 -6.04
C PRO A 486 26.72 9.06 -4.64
N ALA A 487 27.68 9.24 -3.76
CA ALA A 487 27.48 9.99 -2.51
C ALA A 487 26.93 11.39 -2.82
N ILE A 488 26.12 11.93 -1.92
CA ILE A 488 25.33 13.14 -2.15
C ILE A 488 26.19 14.35 -2.58
N GLU A 489 27.38 14.47 -2.01
CA GLU A 489 28.32 15.56 -2.28
C GLU A 489 28.93 15.53 -3.70
N LYS A 490 28.86 14.36 -4.34
CA LYS A 490 29.38 14.13 -5.71
C LYS A 490 28.29 14.19 -6.78
N ARG A 491 27.02 14.39 -6.40
CA ARG A 491 25.89 14.47 -7.34
C ARG A 491 25.80 15.84 -7.96
N LYS A 492 25.42 15.88 -9.24
CA LYS A 492 25.13 17.13 -9.97
C LYS A 492 23.67 17.53 -9.78
N ALA A 493 23.42 18.83 -9.65
CA ALA A 493 22.10 19.37 -9.32
C ALA A 493 21.02 19.06 -10.38
N ASP A 494 21.40 18.99 -11.65
CA ASP A 494 20.53 18.78 -12.81
C ASP A 494 20.42 17.30 -13.25
N TYR A 495 21.00 16.35 -12.49
CA TYR A 495 21.01 14.95 -12.84
C TYR A 495 19.95 14.17 -12.07
N THR A 496 19.12 13.43 -12.79
CA THR A 496 18.28 12.36 -12.24
C THR A 496 19.08 11.06 -12.27
N TYR A 497 19.21 10.41 -11.14
CA TYR A 497 20.01 9.20 -10.95
C TYR A 497 19.11 7.96 -11.00
N THR A 498 19.31 7.13 -12.01
CA THR A 498 18.62 5.84 -12.15
C THR A 498 19.68 4.77 -12.33
N PRO A 499 20.18 4.17 -11.24
CA PRO A 499 21.23 3.17 -11.30
C PRO A 499 20.80 1.97 -12.14
N LEU A 500 21.62 1.62 -13.14
CA LEU A 500 21.46 0.39 -13.92
C LEU A 500 22.55 -0.63 -13.59
N ILE A 501 23.30 -0.37 -12.53
CA ILE A 501 24.30 -1.27 -11.98
C ILE A 501 24.06 -1.35 -10.48
N GLU A 502 23.90 -2.56 -10.00
CA GLU A 502 23.98 -2.96 -8.59
C GLU A 502 25.27 -3.76 -8.40
N ILE A 503 26.02 -3.41 -7.36
CA ILE A 503 27.24 -4.12 -7.01
C ILE A 503 26.85 -5.23 -6.05
N ASN A 504 26.88 -6.46 -6.53
CA ASN A 504 26.60 -7.65 -5.75
C ASN A 504 27.92 -8.30 -5.34
N TYR A 505 28.12 -8.46 -4.04
CA TYR A 505 29.28 -9.20 -3.51
C TYR A 505 28.86 -10.66 -3.34
N GLU A 506 29.44 -11.57 -4.11
CA GLU A 506 29.05 -13.00 -4.18
C GLU A 506 29.15 -13.78 -2.87
N ILE A 507 29.70 -13.17 -1.83
CA ILE A 507 29.99 -13.84 -0.57
C ILE A 507 29.09 -13.26 0.50
N ASP A 508 27.90 -13.81 0.70
CA ASP A 508 27.08 -13.61 1.90
C ASP A 508 27.40 -14.76 2.87
N TYR A 509 28.32 -14.48 3.81
CA TYR A 509 28.72 -15.42 4.85
C TYR A 509 27.87 -15.32 6.13
N GLU A 510 26.59 -14.94 6.04
CA GLU A 510 25.75 -14.85 7.25
C GLU A 510 25.41 -16.19 7.88
N ASP A 511 25.56 -17.34 7.18
CA ASP A 511 25.16 -18.67 7.67
C ASP A 511 26.26 -19.74 7.57
N GLY A 512 27.41 -19.51 8.19
CA GLY A 512 28.35 -20.61 8.52
C GLY A 512 28.91 -21.44 7.35
N LEU A 513 30.07 -22.00 7.55
CA LEU A 513 30.88 -22.83 6.62
C LEU A 513 30.16 -23.99 5.87
N GLU A 514 28.88 -24.23 6.10
CA GLU A 514 28.10 -25.30 5.43
C GLU A 514 27.55 -24.93 4.06
N ASP A 515 27.55 -23.63 3.66
CA ASP A 515 27.01 -23.17 2.37
C ASP A 515 28.07 -22.84 1.31
N ILE A 516 29.32 -23.21 1.51
CA ILE A 516 30.40 -23.08 0.50
C ILE A 516 30.04 -23.85 -0.81
N GLU A 517 29.22 -24.90 -0.75
CA GLU A 517 28.74 -25.63 -1.92
C GLU A 517 27.71 -24.84 -2.77
N LYS A 518 27.14 -23.76 -2.26
CA LYS A 518 26.18 -22.88 -2.98
C LYS A 518 26.79 -21.55 -3.47
N CYS A 519 28.07 -21.32 -3.20
CA CYS A 519 28.78 -20.17 -3.73
C CYS A 519 28.86 -20.29 -5.27
N PRO A 520 28.40 -19.29 -6.06
CA PRO A 520 28.50 -19.34 -7.53
C PRO A 520 29.95 -19.23 -8.05
N VAL A 521 30.92 -18.98 -7.18
CA VAL A 521 32.33 -19.21 -7.48
C VAL A 521 32.49 -20.73 -7.62
N SER A 522 32.77 -21.22 -8.83
CA SER A 522 32.78 -22.63 -9.11
C SER A 522 33.68 -23.37 -8.13
N LYS A 523 33.25 -24.55 -7.73
CA LYS A 523 34.06 -25.47 -6.91
C LYS A 523 35.44 -25.70 -7.54
N GLU A 524 35.51 -25.68 -8.88
CA GLU A 524 36.72 -25.72 -9.69
C GLU A 524 37.66 -24.52 -9.41
N TRP A 525 37.13 -23.33 -9.10
CA TRP A 525 37.97 -22.21 -8.73
C TRP A 525 38.51 -22.32 -7.30
N TYR A 526 37.66 -22.75 -6.36
CA TYR A 526 38.07 -22.98 -4.98
C TYR A 526 39.09 -24.12 -4.90
N ASP A 527 38.83 -25.22 -5.62
CA ASP A 527 39.74 -26.36 -5.78
C ASP A 527 41.00 -25.95 -6.58
N GLY A 528 40.92 -25.03 -7.56
CA GLY A 528 42.05 -24.55 -8.35
C GLY A 528 42.99 -23.63 -7.56
N VAL A 529 42.50 -22.68 -6.82
CA VAL A 529 43.32 -21.78 -5.98
C VAL A 529 44.01 -22.55 -4.84
N TRP A 530 43.35 -23.59 -4.31
CA TRP A 530 43.92 -24.44 -3.27
C TRP A 530 44.70 -25.67 -3.83
N ALA A 531 44.32 -26.16 -5.01
CA ALA A 531 44.97 -27.31 -5.63
C ALA A 531 46.32 -26.97 -6.31
N ASP A 532 46.50 -25.72 -6.78
CA ASP A 532 47.74 -25.23 -7.41
C ASP A 532 48.75 -24.62 -6.41
N GLY A 533 48.56 -24.80 -5.09
CA GLY A 533 49.62 -24.57 -4.13
C GLY A 533 49.76 -23.14 -3.61
N LEU A 534 48.74 -22.28 -3.72
CA LEU A 534 48.65 -21.04 -2.93
C LEU A 534 48.24 -21.37 -1.48
N GLU A 535 49.04 -22.18 -0.81
CA GLU A 535 48.86 -22.52 0.60
C GLU A 535 49.11 -21.30 1.53
N ASP A 536 49.72 -20.21 0.98
CA ASP A 536 50.07 -19.01 1.73
C ASP A 536 50.09 -17.78 0.79
N TYR A 537 49.57 -16.63 1.23
CA TYR A 537 49.71 -15.33 0.52
C TYR A 537 51.18 -14.84 0.46
N SER A 538 52.11 -15.57 1.07
CA SER A 538 53.56 -15.29 1.04
C SER A 538 54.16 -15.29 -0.38
N ASP A 539 53.54 -15.99 -1.33
CA ASP A 539 54.06 -16.13 -2.72
C ASP A 539 53.54 -15.01 -3.66
N ILE A 540 52.59 -14.13 -3.20
CA ILE A 540 52.07 -13.03 -4.02
C ILE A 540 53.03 -11.87 -3.98
N SER A 541 53.59 -11.48 -5.11
CA SER A 541 54.48 -10.34 -5.27
C SER A 541 53.71 -9.03 -5.50
N TYR A 542 52.52 -9.10 -6.12
CA TYR A 542 51.70 -7.92 -6.51
C TYR A 542 50.22 -8.16 -6.25
N LEU A 543 49.57 -7.13 -5.66
CA LEU A 543 48.12 -7.08 -5.46
C LEU A 543 47.54 -5.92 -6.28
N LEU A 544 46.78 -6.22 -7.34
CA LEU A 544 46.29 -5.24 -8.32
C LEU A 544 44.81 -4.95 -8.13
N PHE A 545 44.47 -3.67 -7.93
CA PHE A 545 43.07 -3.22 -7.85
C PHE A 545 42.73 -2.21 -8.95
N THR A 546 41.70 -2.52 -9.74
CA THR A 546 41.17 -1.65 -10.80
C THR A 546 39.84 -0.98 -10.44
N SER A 547 39.30 -1.22 -9.23
CA SER A 547 38.08 -0.55 -8.76
C SER A 547 38.00 -0.49 -7.23
N GLN A 548 37.34 0.55 -6.69
CA GLN A 548 37.01 0.63 -5.27
C GLN A 548 36.11 -0.52 -4.78
N TYR A 549 35.32 -1.09 -5.68
CA TYR A 549 34.42 -2.22 -5.36
C TYR A 549 35.23 -3.53 -5.20
N ALA A 550 36.28 -3.67 -6.01
CA ALA A 550 37.22 -4.79 -5.85
C ALA A 550 37.91 -4.73 -4.49
N VAL A 551 38.32 -3.54 -4.03
CA VAL A 551 38.87 -3.36 -2.67
C VAL A 551 37.88 -3.81 -1.61
N LYS A 552 36.62 -3.35 -1.70
CA LYS A 552 35.60 -3.70 -0.73
C LYS A 552 35.26 -5.20 -0.75
N GLY A 553 35.15 -5.80 -1.93
CA GLY A 553 34.91 -7.24 -2.08
C GLY A 553 36.06 -8.07 -1.49
N PHE A 554 37.30 -7.70 -1.81
CA PHE A 554 38.51 -8.34 -1.29
C PHE A 554 38.56 -8.29 0.24
N MET A 555 38.32 -7.13 0.84
CA MET A 555 38.32 -7.00 2.31
C MET A 555 37.25 -7.84 2.98
N ARG A 556 36.08 -7.95 2.38
CA ARG A 556 35.02 -8.85 2.88
C ARG A 556 35.47 -10.31 2.93
N VAL A 557 36.16 -10.79 1.89
CA VAL A 557 36.65 -12.16 1.85
C VAL A 557 37.72 -12.36 2.92
N ILE A 558 38.67 -11.45 3.07
CA ILE A 558 39.74 -11.57 4.06
C ILE A 558 39.22 -11.50 5.50
N GLU A 559 38.22 -10.67 5.79
CA GLU A 559 37.60 -10.60 7.13
C GLU A 559 36.96 -11.92 7.56
N TYR A 560 36.48 -12.72 6.62
CA TYR A 560 35.84 -14.03 6.90
C TYR A 560 36.79 -15.21 6.87
N THR A 561 37.97 -15.08 6.24
CA THR A 561 38.96 -16.14 6.28
C THR A 561 39.79 -16.00 7.54
N TYR A 562 39.75 -16.98 8.43
CA TYR A 562 40.45 -17.05 9.72
C TYR A 562 41.98 -17.00 9.61
N TYR A 563 42.54 -16.82 8.43
CA TYR A 563 43.98 -16.72 8.18
C TYR A 563 44.40 -15.26 8.16
N GLN A 564 44.83 -14.74 9.34
CA GLN A 564 45.69 -13.56 9.41
C GLN A 564 47.10 -13.94 8.94
N THR A 565 47.28 -14.22 7.67
CA THR A 565 48.59 -14.24 7.05
C THR A 565 48.99 -12.79 6.78
N TYR A 566 50.04 -12.33 7.43
CA TYR A 566 50.63 -11.04 7.14
C TYR A 566 51.12 -11.03 5.69
N PRO A 567 50.79 -9.99 4.89
CA PRO A 567 51.34 -9.90 3.55
C PRO A 567 52.88 -9.93 3.61
N ASN A 568 53.47 -10.58 2.61
CA ASN A 568 54.91 -10.53 2.37
C ASN A 568 55.41 -9.09 2.55
N GLU A 569 56.51 -8.89 3.25
CA GLU A 569 57.08 -7.54 3.47
C GLU A 569 57.40 -6.81 2.18
N ASP A 570 57.58 -7.55 1.06
CA ASP A 570 57.83 -7.05 -0.30
C ASP A 570 56.59 -6.92 -1.19
N LEU A 571 55.35 -7.19 -0.67
CA LEU A 571 54.11 -7.09 -1.44
C LEU A 571 53.87 -5.67 -1.91
N LYS A 572 53.78 -5.49 -3.25
CA LYS A 572 53.43 -4.21 -3.88
C LYS A 572 51.95 -4.14 -4.18
N VAL A 573 51.28 -3.15 -3.61
CA VAL A 573 49.82 -2.89 -3.86
C VAL A 573 49.67 -1.83 -4.92
N ILE A 574 49.02 -2.21 -6.04
CA ILE A 574 48.86 -1.38 -7.24
C ILE A 574 47.40 -0.95 -7.40
N SER A 575 47.19 0.32 -7.66
CA SER A 575 45.86 0.88 -7.93
C SER A 575 45.77 1.60 -9.27
N ILE A 576 44.65 1.44 -9.98
CA ILE A 576 44.44 2.05 -11.30
C ILE A 576 44.22 3.57 -11.21
N GLY A 577 43.75 4.11 -10.09
CA GLY A 577 43.46 5.54 -10.01
C GLY A 577 43.02 6.01 -8.63
N LYS A 578 42.88 7.32 -8.47
CA LYS A 578 42.69 8.01 -7.19
C LYS A 578 41.57 7.43 -6.30
N THR A 579 40.42 7.12 -6.88
CA THR A 579 39.28 6.57 -6.09
C THR A 579 39.60 5.20 -5.51
N THR A 580 40.32 4.37 -6.25
CA THR A 580 40.77 3.04 -5.79
C THR A 580 41.86 3.18 -4.75
N THR A 581 42.82 4.11 -4.95
CA THR A 581 43.87 4.43 -3.96
C THR A 581 43.28 4.89 -2.63
N GLU A 582 42.32 5.81 -2.66
CA GLU A 582 41.62 6.28 -1.47
C GLU A 582 40.86 5.13 -0.74
N ALA A 583 40.27 4.21 -1.51
CA ALA A 583 39.60 3.03 -0.92
C ALA A 583 40.60 2.09 -0.24
N LEU A 584 41.77 1.86 -0.84
CA LEU A 584 42.84 1.06 -0.26
C LEU A 584 43.41 1.67 1.03
N HIS A 585 43.64 2.99 1.02
CA HIS A 585 44.08 3.69 2.25
C HIS A 585 43.05 3.58 3.39
N LYS A 586 41.73 3.69 3.06
CA LYS A 586 40.65 3.47 4.04
C LYS A 586 40.57 2.03 4.56
N ALA A 587 40.98 1.08 3.72
CA ALA A 587 41.04 -0.35 4.07
C ALA A 587 42.33 -0.68 4.91
N GLY A 588 43.22 0.28 5.11
CA GLY A 588 44.42 0.11 5.96
C GLY A 588 45.72 -0.12 5.21
N PHE A 589 45.71 -0.19 3.86
CA PHE A 589 46.94 -0.28 3.06
C PHE A 589 47.69 1.06 3.11
N LYS A 590 48.97 1.05 3.55
CA LYS A 590 49.79 2.27 3.71
C LYS A 590 50.52 2.63 2.42
N ASP A 591 51.18 1.65 1.83
CA ASP A 591 52.05 1.83 0.67
C ASP A 591 51.32 1.36 -0.60
N VAL A 592 50.58 2.29 -1.24
CA VAL A 592 49.80 2.02 -2.44
C VAL A 592 50.42 2.77 -3.63
N ILE A 593 50.75 2.02 -4.67
CA ILE A 593 51.31 2.57 -5.91
C ILE A 593 50.15 2.86 -6.85
N GLN A 594 49.88 4.11 -7.13
CA GLN A 594 48.89 4.51 -8.17
C GLN A 594 49.60 4.59 -9.51
N VAL A 595 49.06 3.96 -10.56
CA VAL A 595 49.61 4.08 -11.92
C VAL A 595 49.39 5.48 -12.51
N ASP A 596 50.27 5.90 -13.44
CA ASP A 596 50.25 7.24 -13.99
C ASP A 596 48.99 7.59 -14.80
N GLU A 597 48.45 6.62 -15.54
CA GLU A 597 47.22 6.75 -16.31
C GLU A 597 46.10 5.93 -15.67
N ASP A 598 44.96 6.58 -15.36
CA ASP A 598 43.79 5.99 -14.72
C ASP A 598 42.99 5.08 -15.69
N ASN A 599 43.68 4.12 -16.31
CA ASN A 599 43.11 3.16 -17.24
C ASN A 599 43.99 1.90 -17.35
N ARG A 600 43.47 0.84 -18.05
CA ARG A 600 44.14 -0.46 -18.19
C ARG A 600 45.53 -0.34 -18.84
N TYR A 601 45.73 0.59 -19.78
CA TYR A 601 47.04 0.79 -20.45
C TYR A 601 48.07 1.29 -19.45
N GLY A 602 47.69 2.19 -18.53
CA GLY A 602 48.55 2.64 -17.47
C GLY A 602 49.01 1.48 -16.54
N VAL A 603 48.12 0.55 -16.25
CA VAL A 603 48.45 -0.68 -15.48
C VAL A 603 49.49 -1.52 -16.27
N ILE A 604 49.23 -1.82 -17.53
CA ILE A 604 50.12 -2.63 -18.35
C ILE A 604 51.48 -1.99 -18.51
N GLU A 605 51.54 -0.68 -18.77
CA GLU A 605 52.81 0.07 -18.93
C GLU A 605 53.59 0.14 -17.60
N TRP A 606 52.88 0.20 -16.44
CA TRP A 606 53.53 0.15 -15.16
C TRP A 606 54.22 -1.21 -14.94
N PHE A 607 53.55 -2.32 -15.19
CA PHE A 607 54.11 -3.66 -15.05
C PHE A 607 55.24 -3.91 -16.04
N LYS A 608 55.16 -3.35 -17.26
CA LYS A 608 56.24 -3.40 -18.26
C LYS A 608 57.50 -2.67 -17.81
N LYS A 609 57.38 -1.55 -17.10
CA LYS A 609 58.49 -0.82 -16.49
C LYS A 609 59.03 -1.51 -15.23
N GLU A 610 58.19 -2.25 -14.55
CA GLU A 610 58.56 -2.93 -13.31
C GLU A 610 59.32 -4.25 -13.53
N ARG A 611 59.03 -4.97 -14.63
CA ARG A 611 59.65 -6.28 -14.93
C ARG A 611 61.16 -6.26 -14.91
N PRO A 612 61.88 -5.31 -15.54
CA PRO A 612 63.34 -5.27 -15.46
C PRO A 612 63.87 -5.10 -14.03
N LYS A 613 63.18 -4.31 -13.21
CA LYS A 613 63.60 -4.08 -11.81
C LYS A 613 63.40 -5.32 -10.93
N PHE A 614 62.32 -6.11 -11.22
CA PHE A 614 62.13 -7.40 -10.57
C PHE A 614 63.25 -8.37 -10.89
N LEU A 615 63.67 -8.46 -12.17
CA LEU A 615 64.82 -9.29 -12.58
C LEU A 615 66.17 -8.83 -12.02
N GLU A 616 66.34 -7.54 -11.73
CA GLU A 616 67.53 -7.06 -11.02
C GLU A 616 67.60 -7.55 -9.57
N GLN A 617 66.46 -7.75 -8.93
CA GLN A 617 66.31 -8.24 -7.57
C GLN A 617 66.31 -9.77 -7.48
N HIS A 618 65.76 -10.42 -8.51
CA HIS A 618 65.64 -11.87 -8.66
C HIS A 618 66.30 -12.31 -9.99
N PRO A 619 67.65 -12.41 -10.02
CA PRO A 619 68.35 -12.73 -11.25
C PRO A 619 68.06 -14.17 -11.66
N ILE A 620 68.10 -14.44 -12.96
CA ILE A 620 67.92 -15.76 -13.53
C ILE A 620 69.04 -16.65 -13.01
N GLU A 621 68.70 -17.73 -12.33
CA GLU A 621 69.62 -18.72 -11.84
C GLU A 621 69.83 -19.82 -12.88
N ILE A 622 71.09 -20.29 -12.99
CA ILE A 622 71.42 -21.39 -13.88
C ILE A 622 71.82 -22.59 -13.01
N GLU A 623 70.96 -23.61 -12.92
CA GLU A 623 71.20 -24.84 -12.21
C GLU A 623 71.22 -26.02 -13.19
N HIS A 624 72.26 -26.80 -13.18
CA HIS A 624 72.44 -27.97 -14.06
C HIS A 624 72.35 -27.65 -15.59
N GLY A 625 72.56 -26.40 -15.99
CA GLY A 625 72.46 -25.97 -17.42
C GLY A 625 71.07 -25.58 -17.88
N GLU A 626 70.12 -25.57 -16.98
CA GLU A 626 68.77 -25.05 -17.20
C GLU A 626 68.62 -23.66 -16.52
N GLU A 627 67.90 -22.74 -17.21
CA GLU A 627 67.61 -21.41 -16.70
C GLU A 627 66.35 -21.44 -15.87
N TYR A 628 66.49 -21.03 -14.58
CA TYR A 628 65.35 -20.86 -13.66
C TYR A 628 65.06 -19.37 -13.48
N GLU A 629 63.98 -18.95 -14.04
CA GLU A 629 63.47 -17.59 -13.89
C GLU A 629 62.31 -17.57 -12.89
N GLU A 630 62.41 -16.78 -11.84
CA GLU A 630 61.27 -16.56 -10.93
C GLU A 630 60.17 -15.78 -11.63
N ILE A 631 58.95 -16.32 -11.67
CA ILE A 631 57.77 -15.70 -12.28
C ILE A 631 56.92 -15.03 -11.17
N PRO A 632 56.92 -13.71 -11.06
CA PRO A 632 56.19 -13.03 -10.01
C PRO A 632 54.68 -13.21 -10.15
N ALA A 633 54.02 -13.50 -9.01
CA ALA A 633 52.58 -13.72 -8.93
C ALA A 633 51.84 -12.42 -8.70
N VAL A 634 50.77 -12.21 -9.46
CA VAL A 634 49.87 -11.07 -9.35
C VAL A 634 48.45 -11.54 -8.99
N LEU A 635 47.98 -11.16 -7.80
CA LEU A 635 46.57 -11.37 -7.46
C LEU A 635 45.75 -10.16 -7.94
N TYR A 636 44.72 -10.43 -8.75
CA TYR A 636 43.87 -9.42 -9.37
C TYR A 636 42.41 -9.57 -8.94
N PRO A 637 42.02 -9.05 -7.74
CA PRO A 637 40.64 -8.96 -7.35
C PRO A 637 39.84 -8.04 -8.29
N CYS A 638 38.76 -8.55 -8.89
CA CYS A 638 38.05 -7.83 -9.92
C CYS A 638 36.55 -8.20 -10.00
N SER A 639 35.85 -7.63 -10.96
CA SER A 639 34.47 -7.98 -11.30
C SER A 639 34.41 -9.22 -12.19
N SER A 640 33.31 -9.99 -12.12
CA SER A 640 33.03 -11.06 -13.08
C SER A 640 33.01 -10.59 -14.55
N LEU A 641 32.74 -9.28 -14.78
CA LEU A 641 32.75 -8.67 -16.12
C LEU A 641 34.10 -8.05 -16.51
N SER A 642 35.15 -8.21 -15.68
CA SER A 642 36.46 -7.68 -16.00
C SER A 642 37.06 -8.44 -17.17
N PRO A 643 37.47 -7.76 -18.25
CA PRO A 643 38.06 -8.42 -19.43
C PRO A 643 39.42 -9.03 -19.11
N ASP A 644 39.88 -9.93 -19.97
CA ASP A 644 41.14 -10.68 -19.77
C ASP A 644 42.36 -9.96 -20.40
N ASP A 645 42.18 -8.77 -20.92
CA ASP A 645 43.23 -7.97 -21.55
C ASP A 645 44.41 -7.59 -20.63
N ILE A 646 44.13 -7.34 -19.33
CA ILE A 646 45.20 -7.13 -18.34
C ILE A 646 45.90 -8.45 -18.01
N PRO A 647 45.20 -9.54 -17.63
CA PRO A 647 45.82 -10.85 -17.45
C PRO A 647 46.65 -11.33 -18.66
N GLU A 648 46.11 -11.21 -19.86
CA GLU A 648 46.80 -11.64 -21.08
C GLU A 648 48.09 -10.81 -21.34
N ALA A 649 48.01 -9.46 -21.18
CA ALA A 649 49.17 -8.60 -21.33
C ALA A 649 50.23 -8.85 -20.26
N LEU A 650 49.87 -9.10 -19.03
CA LEU A 650 50.80 -9.39 -17.95
C LEU A 650 51.41 -10.80 -18.10
N PHE A 651 50.63 -11.76 -18.59
CA PHE A 651 51.15 -13.10 -18.93
C PHE A 651 52.21 -12.98 -20.04
N ALA A 652 51.97 -12.16 -21.07
CA ALA A 652 52.99 -11.92 -22.11
C ALA A 652 54.27 -11.23 -21.58
N LEU A 653 54.19 -10.55 -20.45
CA LEU A 653 55.30 -9.94 -19.71
C LEU A 653 55.93 -10.91 -18.67
N ARG A 654 55.55 -12.20 -18.69
CA ARG A 654 55.97 -13.23 -17.74
C ARG A 654 55.64 -12.91 -16.28
N TYR A 655 54.36 -12.52 -16.03
CA TYR A 655 53.72 -12.52 -14.72
C TYR A 655 52.73 -13.66 -14.65
N ASN A 656 52.64 -14.32 -13.49
CA ASN A 656 51.56 -15.28 -13.22
C ASN A 656 50.39 -14.51 -12.63
N VAL A 657 49.25 -14.43 -13.32
CA VAL A 657 48.11 -13.59 -12.89
C VAL A 657 46.94 -14.46 -12.48
N THR A 658 46.59 -14.39 -11.20
CA THR A 658 45.36 -14.98 -10.66
C THR A 658 44.27 -13.94 -10.64
N LYS A 659 43.29 -14.07 -11.56
CA LYS A 659 42.11 -13.21 -11.62
C LYS A 659 41.10 -13.72 -10.60
N TRP A 660 40.71 -12.87 -9.63
CA TRP A 660 39.80 -13.24 -8.59
C TRP A 660 38.52 -12.42 -8.62
N THR A 661 37.37 -13.04 -8.97
CA THR A 661 36.08 -12.38 -8.97
C THR A 661 35.62 -12.17 -7.53
N VAL A 662 35.54 -10.92 -7.08
CA VAL A 662 35.13 -10.53 -5.74
C VAL A 662 33.83 -9.74 -5.70
N TYR A 663 33.25 -9.42 -6.85
CA TYR A 663 31.91 -8.82 -6.97
C TYR A 663 31.34 -8.95 -8.39
N ASN A 664 30.00 -8.87 -8.48
CA ASN A 664 29.26 -8.82 -9.74
C ASN A 664 28.69 -7.44 -10.02
N ASN A 665 28.65 -7.04 -11.28
CA ASN A 665 27.91 -5.90 -11.78
C ASN A 665 26.61 -6.40 -12.40
N GLU A 666 25.49 -6.24 -11.72
CA GLU A 666 24.20 -6.73 -12.17
C GLU A 666 23.22 -5.57 -12.42
N LEU A 667 22.19 -5.83 -13.25
CA LEU A 667 21.04 -4.96 -13.30
C LEU A 667 20.27 -5.11 -11.98
N PRO A 668 19.89 -4.01 -11.30
CA PRO A 668 19.08 -4.09 -10.08
C PRO A 668 17.84 -4.98 -10.28
N LYS A 669 17.44 -5.75 -9.26
CA LYS A 669 16.28 -6.66 -9.35
C LYS A 669 14.99 -5.94 -9.73
N ASN A 670 14.80 -4.71 -9.26
CA ASN A 670 13.65 -3.85 -9.55
C ASN A 670 14.15 -2.49 -10.06
N PRO A 671 14.68 -2.43 -11.29
CA PRO A 671 15.22 -1.18 -11.83
C PRO A 671 14.09 -0.19 -12.07
N ARG A 672 14.24 1.04 -11.59
CA ARG A 672 13.30 2.12 -11.88
C ARG A 672 13.26 2.37 -13.39
N ARG A 673 12.06 2.31 -13.98
CA ARG A 673 11.83 2.69 -15.37
C ARG A 673 11.40 4.15 -15.45
N VAL A 674 12.08 4.94 -16.24
CA VAL A 674 11.73 6.33 -16.51
C VAL A 674 11.33 6.49 -17.98
N ASN A 675 10.50 7.48 -18.28
CA ASN A 675 10.16 7.80 -19.67
C ASN A 675 11.35 8.51 -20.33
N LEU A 676 12.04 7.80 -21.23
CA LEU A 676 13.25 8.29 -21.86
C LEU A 676 13.04 9.55 -22.70
N ASN A 677 11.83 9.79 -23.22
CA ASN A 677 11.51 10.98 -24.00
C ASN A 677 11.66 12.29 -23.21
N HIS A 678 11.65 12.20 -21.89
CA HIS A 678 11.78 13.35 -20.99
C HIS A 678 13.25 13.77 -20.79
N PHE A 679 14.22 12.94 -21.18
CA PHE A 679 15.63 13.22 -20.99
C PHE A 679 16.30 13.63 -22.31
N LYS A 680 16.93 14.78 -22.30
CA LYS A 680 17.69 15.28 -23.47
C LYS A 680 19.13 14.77 -23.46
N ARG A 681 19.62 14.29 -22.32
CA ARG A 681 20.97 13.75 -22.15
C ARG A 681 20.94 12.48 -21.31
N ILE A 682 21.74 11.48 -21.67
CA ILE A 682 21.94 10.26 -20.91
C ILE A 682 23.42 10.03 -20.69
N VAL A 683 23.82 9.79 -19.44
CA VAL A 683 25.21 9.55 -19.05
C VAL A 683 25.41 8.06 -18.79
N PHE A 684 26.27 7.43 -19.57
CA PHE A 684 26.74 6.07 -19.37
C PHE A 684 28.12 6.07 -18.70
N THR A 685 28.30 5.27 -17.65
CA THR A 685 29.54 5.24 -16.86
C THR A 685 30.45 4.05 -17.16
N SER A 686 29.93 3.04 -17.84
CA SER A 686 30.65 1.83 -18.24
C SER A 686 29.94 1.13 -19.40
N PRO A 687 30.57 0.22 -20.14
CA PRO A 687 29.90 -0.63 -21.14
C PRO A 687 28.70 -1.35 -20.56
N SER A 688 28.80 -1.92 -19.37
CA SER A 688 27.71 -2.64 -18.71
C SER A 688 26.47 -1.75 -18.44
N THR A 689 26.63 -0.43 -18.28
CA THR A 689 25.47 0.48 -18.18
C THR A 689 24.72 0.60 -19.48
N ILE A 690 25.39 0.51 -20.62
CA ILE A 690 24.80 0.53 -21.97
C ILE A 690 24.04 -0.79 -22.19
N ASP A 691 24.68 -1.93 -21.91
CA ASP A 691 24.09 -3.25 -22.08
C ASP A 691 22.83 -3.41 -21.21
N ASN A 692 22.92 -3.02 -19.94
CA ASN A 692 21.79 -3.04 -19.01
C ASN A 692 20.68 -2.06 -19.42
N PHE A 693 21.03 -0.92 -20.01
CA PHE A 693 20.07 0.01 -20.57
C PHE A 693 19.30 -0.62 -21.73
N ILE A 694 20.00 -1.27 -22.66
CA ILE A 694 19.38 -1.97 -23.78
C ILE A 694 18.53 -3.15 -23.28
N LYS A 695 19.04 -3.90 -22.33
CA LYS A 695 18.29 -5.01 -21.70
C LYS A 695 16.96 -4.52 -21.07
N LEU A 696 16.96 -3.32 -20.49
CA LEU A 696 15.78 -2.75 -19.82
C LEU A 696 14.82 -2.07 -20.81
N TYR A 697 15.32 -1.31 -21.78
CA TYR A 697 14.54 -0.45 -22.68
C TYR A 697 14.43 -0.94 -24.12
N GLY A 698 15.18 -1.97 -24.50
CA GLY A 698 15.20 -2.58 -25.84
C GLY A 698 16.11 -1.87 -26.84
N LYS A 699 16.19 -0.55 -26.81
CA LYS A 699 17.04 0.26 -27.72
C LYS A 699 17.43 1.60 -27.10
N LEU A 700 18.43 2.25 -27.69
CA LEU A 700 18.77 3.62 -27.34
C LEU A 700 17.73 4.61 -27.92
N PRO A 701 17.35 5.68 -27.17
CA PRO A 701 16.37 6.66 -27.65
C PRO A 701 16.95 7.53 -28.77
N GLU A 702 16.11 7.85 -29.74
CA GLU A 702 16.43 8.83 -30.79
C GLU A 702 16.38 10.26 -30.23
N ASN A 703 17.10 11.18 -30.82
CA ASN A 703 17.13 12.61 -30.42
C ASN A 703 17.65 12.90 -29.00
N THR A 704 18.46 12.00 -28.44
CA THR A 704 19.08 12.14 -27.13
C THR A 704 20.58 12.22 -27.24
N GLN A 705 21.20 13.14 -26.51
CA GLN A 705 22.66 13.25 -26.43
C GLN A 705 23.20 12.22 -25.45
N PHE A 706 24.10 11.36 -25.88
CA PHE A 706 24.79 10.42 -25.00
C PHE A 706 26.10 11.00 -24.52
N ILE A 707 26.41 10.84 -23.27
CA ILE A 707 27.64 11.25 -22.61
C ILE A 707 28.25 9.99 -21.97
N THR A 708 29.51 9.71 -22.29
CA THR A 708 30.23 8.55 -21.77
C THR A 708 31.33 8.94 -20.80
N ARG A 709 31.60 8.06 -19.82
CA ARG A 709 32.81 8.17 -18.99
C ARG A 709 33.90 7.27 -19.53
N GLY A 710 34.89 7.91 -20.17
CA GLY A 710 36.09 7.25 -20.66
C GLY A 710 35.94 6.61 -22.05
N PRO A 711 37.10 6.36 -22.71
CA PRO A 711 37.16 5.95 -24.10
C PRO A 711 36.56 4.55 -24.36
N ILE A 712 36.63 3.64 -23.41
CA ILE A 712 36.11 2.28 -23.55
C ILE A 712 34.55 2.29 -23.63
N THR A 713 33.91 3.08 -22.78
CA THR A 713 32.46 3.25 -22.82
C THR A 713 32.01 3.95 -24.11
N GLN A 714 32.83 4.91 -24.63
CA GLN A 714 32.57 5.57 -25.89
C GLN A 714 32.64 4.58 -27.05
N ALA A 715 33.69 3.79 -27.14
CA ALA A 715 33.88 2.79 -28.20
C ALA A 715 32.72 1.75 -28.19
N HIS A 716 32.30 1.29 -27.02
CA HIS A 716 31.17 0.37 -26.88
C HIS A 716 29.84 1.01 -27.31
N LEU A 717 29.63 2.29 -26.98
CA LEU A 717 28.44 3.03 -27.42
C LEU A 717 28.40 3.16 -28.94
N GLU A 718 29.54 3.48 -29.60
CA GLU A 718 29.65 3.57 -31.06
C GLU A 718 29.38 2.22 -31.74
N GLU A 719 29.87 1.11 -31.17
CA GLU A 719 29.56 -0.22 -31.65
C GLU A 719 28.05 -0.52 -31.60
N VAL A 720 27.40 -0.16 -30.51
CA VAL A 720 25.94 -0.36 -30.32
C VAL A 720 25.13 0.53 -31.26
N LEU A 721 25.54 1.79 -31.50
CA LEU A 721 24.86 2.72 -32.42
C LEU A 721 24.99 2.31 -33.91
N ASN A 722 26.02 1.55 -34.24
CA ASN A 722 26.27 1.07 -35.60
C ASN A 722 25.60 -0.29 -35.93
N LYS A 723 25.08 -0.97 -34.92
CA LYS A 723 24.26 -2.19 -35.05
C LYS A 723 22.77 -1.84 -35.20
#